data_84d6aa928e73e8b0f2c0bcdcbf1f1e54
#
_entry.id   84d6aa928e73e8b0f2c0bcdcbf1f1e54
#
_cell.length_a   1.000
_cell.length_b   1.000
_cell.length_c   1.000
_cell.angle_alpha   90.00
_cell.angle_beta   90.00
_cell.angle_gamma   90.00
#
_symmetry.space_group_name_H-M   'P 1'
#
loop_
_entity.id
_entity.type
_entity.pdbx_description
1 polymer ?
#
loop_
_entity_poly.entity_id
_entity_poly.type
_entity_poly.pdbx_seq_one_letter_code
_entity_poly.pdbx_strand_id
1 'polypeptide(L)'
;MSNENGGGSGAADEREGTILWRRDGDGVVTITFDDPSQPVNTMEQSYMESMRTVLARLQAEREQITGVILASAKSTFFAGANLNVVRGVTRENAAEFRSFLTEIKAQLRTIETLGIPVVAAINGAALGGGLEIALAAHHRIVVDDPKAVVGFPEVTLGILPGIGGITRTVRMIGIAQALMGVLLQGQKRLRPQEAKELGLVDEIVGTREELIPAARQWIAQAAAGGEPVGQPWDTDKKYRIPGGTPTTPSFAANLPAFPANLRKQIKGANMPAPLRIMSAAVEGAQVDFDHALEIETRYFMDLVTGQVAKNMLQAFWFDLNRVGGNRDRPAEIEPYRATKLVILGAGMMGAAIAYVAAKAGIEVVLKDVSAEAAERGRQYSVDLVEKAVSRGRSTREDGDALLARIHATADPADAANADLLIEAVFEDPRIKQQVYAEIEPHLSPTTLLGSNTSTLPITELAHHVTHPEDFIGVHFFSPVDKMPLVELIRGERTTDETVYRALDFVKQIKKTPIVVNDSRGFFTSRVIGTFIDEGISMLAEGVPPATIEQASSQAGYPAPVLQLSDELNLKLMRKIRNAAREAAQAAGEEWKSGASEQVIERMLDEFDRPGKLEGRGFYEYADGKRTGLWSGLRDAFPPVEDPASLSLSELEERMLFIEALESVRCVDEGVIESVADANIGSIFGIGYPAWTGGVLQYINGYMSADHAGLCGPAGFVHRARELAARYGERFEPPASLVERARRGELYSDETAESPALA
;
A
#
# COMPACT_ATOMS: atom_id res chain seq x y z
N MET A 1 52.09 36.33 26.02
CA MET A 1 50.78 36.55 26.61
C MET A 1 49.89 35.44 26.12
N SER A 2 49.62 34.53 26.99
CA SER A 2 48.95 33.26 26.86
C SER A 2 47.47 33.45 26.53
N ASN A 3 46.99 32.85 25.45
CA ASN A 3 45.58 32.63 25.20
C ASN A 3 45.20 31.32 25.90
N GLU A 4 44.48 31.41 26.96
CA GLU A 4 43.74 30.29 27.57
C GLU A 4 42.47 30.06 26.76
N ASN A 5 42.49 29.04 25.92
CA ASN A 5 41.26 28.43 25.37
C ASN A 5 40.63 27.55 26.47
N GLY A 6 39.51 28.00 26.99
CA GLY A 6 38.65 27.19 27.87
C GLY A 6 38.06 26.02 27.13
N GLY A 7 38.77 24.89 27.11
CA GLY A 7 38.26 23.59 26.63
C GLY A 7 37.30 23.01 27.68
N GLY A 8 36.01 23.12 27.46
CA GLY A 8 35.04 22.27 28.15
C GLY A 8 35.35 20.82 27.83
N SER A 9 35.71 20.01 28.82
CA SER A 9 35.87 18.56 28.69
C SER A 9 34.49 17.92 28.49
N GLY A 10 34.01 17.92 27.25
CA GLY A 10 32.87 17.09 26.90
C GLY A 10 33.26 15.60 27.04
N ALA A 11 32.53 14.87 27.87
CA ALA A 11 32.70 13.43 27.95
C ALA A 11 32.55 12.85 26.53
N ALA A 12 33.50 11.99 26.14
CA ALA A 12 33.44 11.29 24.83
C ALA A 12 32.23 10.33 24.82
N ASP A 13 31.65 10.13 23.65
CA ASP A 13 30.61 9.14 23.48
C ASP A 13 31.21 7.73 23.67
N GLU A 14 30.63 6.94 24.54
CA GLU A 14 31.00 5.54 24.76
C GLU A 14 30.02 4.66 23.97
N ARG A 15 30.52 3.74 23.16
CA ARG A 15 29.68 2.85 22.33
C ARG A 15 29.37 1.56 23.07
N GLU A 16 28.08 1.26 23.18
CA GLU A 16 27.52 -0.01 23.67
C GLU A 16 26.72 -0.66 22.52
N GLY A 17 27.40 -1.40 21.67
CA GLY A 17 26.80 -2.03 20.49
C GLY A 17 26.19 -1.03 19.52
N THR A 18 24.88 -1.02 19.40
CA THR A 18 24.11 -0.12 18.51
C THR A 18 23.72 1.22 19.17
N ILE A 19 24.26 1.52 20.35
CA ILE A 19 23.93 2.70 21.13
C ILE A 19 25.19 3.46 21.54
N LEU A 20 25.13 4.79 21.47
CA LEU A 20 26.13 5.70 22.05
C LEU A 20 25.60 6.22 23.39
N TRP A 21 26.45 6.16 24.40
CA TRP A 21 26.21 6.67 25.75
C TRP A 21 27.06 7.90 25.99
N ARG A 22 26.45 8.99 26.40
CA ARG A 22 27.16 10.17 26.88
C ARG A 22 26.48 10.73 28.13
N ARG A 23 27.25 10.88 29.23
CA ARG A 23 26.80 11.60 30.41
C ARG A 23 27.55 12.93 30.52
N ASP A 24 26.83 14.00 30.66
CA ASP A 24 27.42 15.35 30.83
C ASP A 24 27.71 15.70 32.32
N GLY A 25 28.27 16.91 32.53
CA GLY A 25 28.64 17.38 33.85
C GLY A 25 27.42 17.64 34.76
N ASP A 26 26.23 17.83 34.21
CA ASP A 26 24.96 18.08 34.94
C ASP A 26 24.24 16.79 35.28
N GLY A 27 24.81 15.64 34.87
CA GLY A 27 24.25 14.32 35.13
C GLY A 27 23.17 13.92 34.13
N VAL A 28 22.96 14.65 33.01
CA VAL A 28 22.05 14.24 31.95
C VAL A 28 22.73 13.21 31.05
N VAL A 29 22.09 12.07 30.89
CA VAL A 29 22.54 10.99 29.99
C VAL A 29 21.84 11.09 28.63
N THR A 30 22.61 11.16 27.56
CA THR A 30 22.08 11.02 26.19
C THR A 30 22.36 9.63 25.69
N ILE A 31 21.29 8.89 25.37
CA ILE A 31 21.28 7.59 24.72
C ILE A 31 20.98 7.84 23.25
N THR A 32 22.00 7.66 22.38
CA THR A 32 21.85 7.90 20.95
C THR A 32 21.82 6.57 20.21
N PHE A 33 20.70 6.26 19.58
CA PHE A 33 20.57 5.10 18.70
C PHE A 33 21.43 5.29 17.45
N ASP A 34 22.36 4.39 17.22
CA ASP A 34 23.32 4.44 16.09
C ASP A 34 23.82 3.03 15.74
N ASP A 35 23.02 2.29 15.00
CA ASP A 35 23.46 1.01 14.45
C ASP A 35 24.46 1.25 13.30
N PRO A 36 25.75 0.89 13.46
CA PRO A 36 26.76 1.13 12.44
C PRO A 36 26.60 0.24 11.21
N SER A 37 25.85 -0.86 11.32
CA SER A 37 25.66 -1.82 10.23
C SER A 37 24.51 -1.45 9.30
N GLN A 38 23.64 -0.50 9.69
CA GLN A 38 22.44 -0.16 8.94
C GLN A 38 22.26 1.35 8.73
N PRO A 39 21.58 1.76 7.64
CA PRO A 39 21.29 3.17 7.39
C PRO A 39 20.23 3.77 8.33
N VAL A 40 19.45 2.91 9.00
CA VAL A 40 18.39 3.27 9.93
C VAL A 40 18.48 2.41 11.19
N ASN A 41 17.95 2.90 12.32
CA ASN A 41 17.87 2.10 13.53
C ASN A 41 16.63 1.20 13.48
N THR A 42 16.82 -0.09 13.72
CA THR A 42 15.75 -1.11 13.76
C THR A 42 15.83 -1.91 15.05
N MET A 43 14.70 -2.51 15.43
CA MET A 43 14.57 -3.32 16.63
C MET A 43 14.95 -4.76 16.32
N GLU A 44 16.18 -5.09 16.65
CA GLU A 44 16.80 -6.39 16.42
C GLU A 44 17.42 -6.94 17.70
N GLN A 45 18.02 -8.13 17.62
CA GLN A 45 18.72 -8.76 18.74
C GLN A 45 19.86 -7.85 19.25
N SER A 46 20.64 -7.25 18.36
CA SER A 46 21.73 -6.30 18.69
C SER A 46 21.26 -5.07 19.47
N TYR A 47 20.09 -4.50 19.08
CA TYR A 47 19.45 -3.42 19.80
C TYR A 47 19.04 -3.87 21.21
N MET A 48 18.40 -5.02 21.34
CA MET A 48 17.93 -5.54 22.63
C MET A 48 19.08 -5.77 23.60
N GLU A 49 20.19 -6.34 23.11
CA GLU A 49 21.41 -6.55 23.91
C GLU A 49 22.06 -5.25 24.35
N SER A 50 22.15 -4.28 23.43
CA SER A 50 22.66 -2.93 23.73
C SER A 50 21.81 -2.23 24.77
N MET A 51 20.47 -2.28 24.63
CA MET A 51 19.54 -1.69 25.59
C MET A 51 19.62 -2.37 26.96
N ARG A 52 19.81 -3.68 27.03
CA ARG A 52 20.00 -4.41 28.31
C ARG A 52 21.20 -3.84 29.07
N THR A 53 22.34 -3.66 28.39
CA THR A 53 23.57 -3.10 28.95
C THR A 53 23.35 -1.65 29.41
N VAL A 54 22.75 -0.83 28.55
CA VAL A 54 22.46 0.58 28.84
C VAL A 54 21.51 0.74 30.04
N LEU A 55 20.44 -0.07 30.10
CA LEU A 55 19.48 -0.01 31.22
C LEU A 55 20.10 -0.50 32.54
N ALA A 56 20.93 -1.53 32.51
CA ALA A 56 21.68 -1.94 33.70
C ALA A 56 22.60 -0.83 34.20
N ARG A 57 23.27 -0.12 33.30
CA ARG A 57 24.11 1.03 33.64
C ARG A 57 23.28 2.22 34.20
N LEU A 58 22.13 2.53 33.58
CA LEU A 58 21.22 3.54 34.11
C LEU A 58 20.78 3.26 35.52
N GLN A 59 20.49 2.01 35.83
CA GLN A 59 20.10 1.59 37.19
C GLN A 59 21.28 1.67 38.18
N ALA A 60 22.47 1.24 37.78
CA ALA A 60 23.67 1.26 38.61
C ALA A 60 24.14 2.69 38.94
N GLU A 61 24.05 3.60 37.98
CA GLU A 61 24.48 4.99 38.10
C GLU A 61 23.33 5.96 38.50
N ARG A 62 22.17 5.44 38.85
CA ARG A 62 20.89 6.15 39.03
C ARG A 62 21.01 7.42 39.89
N GLU A 63 21.75 7.39 40.99
CA GLU A 63 21.91 8.54 41.90
C GLU A 63 22.73 9.68 41.29
N GLN A 64 23.49 9.42 40.23
CA GLN A 64 24.32 10.41 39.54
C GLN A 64 23.63 10.95 38.27
N ILE A 65 22.44 10.46 37.95
CA ILE A 65 21.72 10.79 36.73
C ILE A 65 20.53 11.69 37.07
N THR A 66 20.46 12.85 36.44
CA THR A 66 19.38 13.86 36.62
C THR A 66 18.29 13.72 35.58
N GLY A 67 18.58 13.10 34.43
CA GLY A 67 17.62 12.86 33.36
C GLY A 67 18.23 12.07 32.20
N VAL A 68 17.37 11.55 31.31
CA VAL A 68 17.76 10.78 30.14
C VAL A 68 17.15 11.38 28.88
N ILE A 69 17.95 11.47 27.82
CA ILE A 69 17.50 11.86 26.46
C ILE A 69 17.67 10.68 25.54
N LEU A 70 16.59 10.26 24.87
CA LEU A 70 16.62 9.28 23.78
C LEU A 70 16.74 10.04 22.48
N ALA A 71 17.81 9.80 21.72
CA ALA A 71 18.13 10.51 20.47
C ALA A 71 18.57 9.52 19.37
N SER A 72 18.73 10.00 18.17
CA SER A 72 19.20 9.18 17.03
C SER A 72 20.32 9.92 16.27
N ALA A 73 21.36 9.18 15.88
CA ALA A 73 22.40 9.66 14.98
C ALA A 73 22.00 9.55 13.49
N LYS A 74 20.94 8.83 13.17
CA LYS A 74 20.46 8.64 11.80
C LYS A 74 19.54 9.79 11.35
N SER A 75 19.19 9.79 10.05
CA SER A 75 18.21 10.74 9.49
C SER A 75 16.77 10.52 10.00
N THR A 76 16.47 9.30 10.46
CA THR A 76 15.22 8.93 11.13
C THR A 76 15.46 8.77 12.63
N PHE A 77 14.42 8.92 13.46
CA PHE A 77 14.53 8.60 14.88
C PHE A 77 14.68 7.08 15.07
N PHE A 78 13.71 6.30 14.59
CA PHE A 78 13.76 4.85 14.65
C PHE A 78 12.74 4.26 13.67
N ALA A 79 13.14 3.25 12.89
CA ALA A 79 12.33 2.74 11.76
C ALA A 79 11.36 1.60 12.13
N GLY A 80 11.40 1.10 13.36
CA GLY A 80 10.52 0.03 13.84
C GLY A 80 11.22 -1.35 13.90
N ALA A 81 10.43 -2.43 13.82
CA ALA A 81 10.93 -3.80 13.91
C ALA A 81 11.55 -4.29 12.60
N ASN A 82 12.49 -5.25 12.70
CA ASN A 82 12.95 -6.00 11.53
C ASN A 82 11.84 -6.94 11.06
N LEU A 83 11.26 -6.65 9.90
CA LEU A 83 10.12 -7.40 9.36
C LEU A 83 10.51 -8.79 8.82
N ASN A 84 11.80 -9.06 8.56
CA ASN A 84 12.27 -10.43 8.27
C ASN A 84 12.06 -11.35 9.48
N VAL A 85 12.39 -10.86 10.69
CA VAL A 85 12.17 -11.61 11.94
C VAL A 85 10.67 -11.86 12.13
N VAL A 86 9.83 -10.84 11.93
CA VAL A 86 8.37 -10.95 12.08
C VAL A 86 7.77 -11.94 11.07
N ARG A 87 8.20 -11.89 9.79
CA ARG A 87 7.77 -12.85 8.74
C ARG A 87 8.14 -14.29 9.09
N GLY A 88 9.30 -14.50 9.73
CA GLY A 88 9.81 -15.81 10.12
C GLY A 88 9.11 -16.44 11.33
N VAL A 89 8.17 -15.76 11.98
CA VAL A 89 7.48 -16.30 13.16
C VAL A 89 6.48 -17.40 12.73
N THR A 90 6.63 -18.56 13.31
CA THR A 90 5.75 -19.73 13.12
C THR A 90 5.17 -20.19 14.45
N ARG A 91 4.29 -21.19 14.45
CA ARG A 91 3.78 -21.77 15.70
C ARG A 91 4.89 -22.50 16.48
N GLU A 92 5.89 -23.05 15.79
CA GLU A 92 7.01 -23.78 16.37
C GLU A 92 7.95 -22.86 17.15
N ASN A 93 8.26 -21.65 16.63
CA ASN A 93 9.15 -20.68 17.29
C ASN A 93 8.41 -19.57 18.06
N ALA A 94 7.07 -19.66 18.14
CA ALA A 94 6.23 -18.64 18.79
C ALA A 94 6.61 -18.36 20.24
N ALA A 95 7.05 -19.40 21.00
CA ALA A 95 7.42 -19.22 22.40
C ALA A 95 8.71 -18.40 22.55
N GLU A 96 9.70 -18.63 21.70
CA GLU A 96 10.95 -17.86 21.66
C GLU A 96 10.68 -16.40 21.29
N PHE A 97 9.92 -16.18 20.23
CA PHE A 97 9.55 -14.83 19.79
C PHE A 97 8.73 -14.08 20.85
N ARG A 98 7.82 -14.76 21.56
CA ARG A 98 7.11 -14.16 22.69
C ARG A 98 8.05 -13.72 23.81
N SER A 99 9.08 -14.54 24.12
CA SER A 99 10.09 -14.19 25.13
C SER A 99 10.87 -12.93 24.72
N PHE A 100 11.25 -12.82 23.44
CA PHE A 100 11.88 -11.65 22.86
C PHE A 100 11.00 -10.39 23.02
N LEU A 101 9.70 -10.47 22.68
CA LEU A 101 8.77 -9.36 22.87
C LEU A 101 8.61 -8.96 24.33
N THR A 102 8.54 -9.94 25.23
CA THR A 102 8.41 -9.69 26.67
C THR A 102 9.61 -8.93 27.20
N GLU A 103 10.81 -9.27 26.75
CA GLU A 103 12.04 -8.58 27.14
C GLU A 103 12.04 -7.12 26.66
N ILE A 104 11.71 -6.86 25.37
CA ILE A 104 11.64 -5.51 24.84
C ILE A 104 10.61 -4.65 25.62
N LYS A 105 9.44 -5.22 25.90
CA LYS A 105 8.42 -4.54 26.71
C LYS A 105 8.92 -4.21 28.11
N ALA A 106 9.64 -5.13 28.74
CA ALA A 106 10.26 -4.91 30.05
C ALA A 106 11.32 -3.80 30.01
N GLN A 107 12.11 -3.73 28.93
CA GLN A 107 13.08 -2.64 28.72
C GLN A 107 12.38 -1.27 28.61
N LEU A 108 11.32 -1.17 27.80
CA LEU A 108 10.54 0.07 27.70
C LEU A 108 9.86 0.43 29.03
N ARG A 109 9.37 -0.58 29.74
CA ARG A 109 8.77 -0.37 31.07
C ARG A 109 9.78 0.12 32.09
N THR A 110 11.03 -0.36 32.03
CA THR A 110 12.13 0.15 32.86
C THR A 110 12.37 1.64 32.59
N ILE A 111 12.33 2.10 31.35
CA ILE A 111 12.45 3.51 30.98
C ILE A 111 11.34 4.33 31.61
N GLU A 112 10.08 3.87 31.51
CA GLU A 112 8.90 4.57 32.05
C GLU A 112 8.93 4.70 33.57
N THR A 113 9.46 3.69 34.26
CA THR A 113 9.44 3.62 35.72
C THR A 113 10.79 3.97 36.37
N LEU A 114 11.71 4.54 35.60
CA LEU A 114 13.07 4.87 36.05
C LEU A 114 13.10 5.88 37.22
N GLY A 115 12.02 6.65 37.36
CA GLY A 115 11.86 7.66 38.41
C GLY A 115 12.75 8.89 38.24
N ILE A 116 13.28 9.11 37.06
CA ILE A 116 13.96 10.33 36.58
C ILE A 116 13.36 10.76 35.25
N PRO A 117 13.45 12.05 34.88
CA PRO A 117 12.94 12.55 33.61
C PRO A 117 13.54 11.82 32.40
N VAL A 118 12.69 11.36 31.49
CA VAL A 118 13.11 10.78 30.20
C VAL A 118 12.43 11.55 29.07
N VAL A 119 13.22 12.02 28.10
CA VAL A 119 12.74 12.79 26.93
C VAL A 119 13.11 12.07 25.66
N ALA A 120 12.17 11.90 24.74
CA ALA A 120 12.44 11.48 23.37
C ALA A 120 12.66 12.72 22.49
N ALA A 121 13.86 12.85 21.92
CA ALA A 121 14.27 13.90 20.97
C ALA A 121 14.13 13.39 19.54
N ILE A 122 12.95 13.60 18.93
CA ILE A 122 12.55 13.00 17.65
C ILE A 122 13.04 13.88 16.50
N ASN A 123 14.15 13.48 15.88
CA ASN A 123 14.83 14.21 14.81
C ASN A 123 14.40 13.87 13.40
N GLY A 124 13.49 12.92 13.24
CA GLY A 124 13.02 12.40 11.94
C GLY A 124 11.86 11.43 12.14
N ALA A 125 11.59 10.58 11.15
CA ALA A 125 10.50 9.62 11.23
C ALA A 125 10.63 8.68 12.44
N ALA A 126 9.53 8.55 13.22
CA ALA A 126 9.34 7.59 14.30
C ALA A 126 8.08 6.75 14.01
N LEU A 127 8.28 5.57 13.41
CA LEU A 127 7.20 4.74 12.92
C LEU A 127 7.17 3.39 13.63
N GLY A 128 5.96 2.85 13.88
CA GLY A 128 5.80 1.56 14.52
C GLY A 128 6.55 1.47 15.84
N GLY A 129 7.40 0.48 16.01
CA GLY A 129 8.27 0.32 17.18
C GLY A 129 9.07 1.58 17.54
N GLY A 130 9.41 2.44 16.56
CA GLY A 130 10.08 3.72 16.85
C GLY A 130 9.17 4.71 17.59
N LEU A 131 7.89 4.76 17.23
CA LEU A 131 6.92 5.55 18.01
C LEU A 131 6.67 4.91 19.38
N GLU A 132 6.63 3.58 19.48
CA GLU A 132 6.46 2.86 20.75
C GLU A 132 7.58 3.17 21.75
N ILE A 133 8.84 3.28 21.26
CA ILE A 133 9.99 3.78 22.06
C ILE A 133 9.75 5.21 22.53
N ALA A 134 9.35 6.11 21.61
CA ALA A 134 9.10 7.51 21.97
C ALA A 134 7.97 7.66 22.98
N LEU A 135 6.91 6.84 22.89
CA LEU A 135 5.78 6.87 23.83
C LEU A 135 6.14 6.34 25.23
N ALA A 136 7.23 5.59 25.38
CA ALA A 136 7.75 5.17 26.67
C ALA A 136 8.50 6.30 27.40
N ALA A 137 8.90 7.37 26.71
CA ALA A 137 9.46 8.56 27.35
C ALA A 137 8.36 9.41 28.02
N HIS A 138 8.74 10.17 29.06
CA HIS A 138 7.82 11.06 29.81
C HIS A 138 7.43 12.28 28.98
N HIS A 139 8.33 12.74 28.09
CA HIS A 139 8.12 13.90 27.23
C HIS A 139 8.68 13.62 25.82
N ARG A 140 8.02 14.12 24.79
CA ARG A 140 8.36 13.91 23.38
C ARG A 140 8.48 15.25 22.68
N ILE A 141 9.68 15.54 22.19
CA ILE A 141 10.00 16.76 21.43
C ILE A 141 10.29 16.34 20.00
N VAL A 142 9.67 16.98 19.03
CA VAL A 142 9.88 16.70 17.59
C VAL A 142 10.35 17.95 16.87
N VAL A 143 11.22 17.77 15.86
CA VAL A 143 11.63 18.87 14.98
C VAL A 143 10.51 19.20 13.97
N ASP A 144 10.31 20.47 13.65
CA ASP A 144 9.37 20.93 12.60
C ASP A 144 9.96 20.68 11.20
N ASP A 145 10.00 19.42 10.83
CA ASP A 145 10.47 18.95 9.52
C ASP A 145 9.36 18.09 8.90
N PRO A 146 8.96 18.31 7.64
CA PRO A 146 7.97 17.46 6.94
C PRO A 146 8.31 15.96 6.90
N LYS A 147 9.58 15.60 7.11
CA LYS A 147 10.06 14.22 7.20
C LYS A 147 9.99 13.64 8.62
N ALA A 148 9.83 14.46 9.63
CA ALA A 148 9.71 14.03 11.02
C ALA A 148 8.25 13.60 11.32
N VAL A 149 7.84 12.51 10.73
CA VAL A 149 6.47 11.97 10.84
C VAL A 149 6.40 10.86 11.87
N VAL A 150 5.25 10.74 12.53
CA VAL A 150 4.97 9.66 13.48
C VAL A 150 3.72 8.88 13.10
N GLY A 151 3.63 7.60 13.48
CA GLY A 151 2.46 6.78 13.19
C GLY A 151 2.69 5.29 13.35
N PHE A 152 1.61 4.53 13.19
CA PHE A 152 1.61 3.08 13.28
C PHE A 152 1.19 2.46 11.92
N PRO A 153 2.16 2.01 11.09
CA PRO A 153 1.89 1.37 9.81
C PRO A 153 1.40 -0.08 9.92
N GLU A 154 1.50 -0.69 11.07
CA GLU A 154 1.35 -2.12 11.32
C GLU A 154 0.06 -2.71 10.75
N VAL A 155 -1.06 -1.99 10.84
CA VAL A 155 -2.35 -2.47 10.32
C VAL A 155 -2.33 -2.72 8.81
N THR A 156 -1.52 -1.96 8.04
CA THR A 156 -1.36 -2.17 6.60
C THR A 156 -0.49 -3.37 6.27
N LEU A 157 0.26 -3.87 7.24
CA LEU A 157 1.09 -5.06 7.15
C LEU A 157 0.41 -6.32 7.73
N GLY A 158 -0.87 -6.21 8.12
CA GLY A 158 -1.63 -7.31 8.72
C GLY A 158 -1.25 -7.63 10.18
N ILE A 159 -0.52 -6.75 10.85
CA ILE A 159 -0.11 -6.87 12.25
C ILE A 159 -0.61 -5.67 13.07
N LEU A 160 -0.23 -5.59 14.34
CA LEU A 160 -0.56 -4.49 15.25
C LEU A 160 0.72 -3.95 15.92
N PRO A 161 0.72 -2.73 16.50
CA PRO A 161 1.81 -2.26 17.36
C PRO A 161 1.98 -3.22 18.55
N GLY A 162 3.13 -3.91 18.60
CA GLY A 162 3.27 -5.12 19.43
C GLY A 162 4.09 -4.97 20.71
N ILE A 163 4.67 -3.78 20.98
CA ILE A 163 5.53 -3.56 22.15
C ILE A 163 5.01 -2.46 23.09
N GLY A 164 3.69 -2.28 23.13
CA GLY A 164 2.99 -1.37 24.03
C GLY A 164 2.40 -0.14 23.35
N GLY A 165 2.41 -0.08 22.01
CA GLY A 165 1.90 1.06 21.25
C GLY A 165 0.40 1.26 21.41
N ILE A 166 -0.40 0.19 21.37
CA ILE A 166 -1.85 0.28 21.63
C ILE A 166 -2.09 0.71 23.07
N THR A 167 -1.43 0.03 24.00
CA THR A 167 -1.60 0.26 25.44
C THR A 167 -1.29 1.70 25.84
N ARG A 168 -0.16 2.27 25.36
CA ARG A 168 0.25 3.64 25.65
C ARG A 168 -0.65 4.65 24.97
N THR A 169 -0.91 4.47 23.68
CA THR A 169 -1.76 5.39 22.90
C THR A 169 -3.16 5.50 23.49
N VAL A 170 -3.79 4.37 23.85
CA VAL A 170 -5.11 4.36 24.50
C VAL A 170 -5.09 5.11 25.84
N ARG A 171 -4.04 4.94 26.63
CA ARG A 171 -3.92 5.66 27.90
C ARG A 171 -3.68 7.15 27.70
N MET A 172 -2.94 7.54 26.68
CA MET A 172 -2.66 8.96 26.42
C MET A 172 -3.87 9.71 25.89
N ILE A 173 -4.57 9.17 24.91
CA ILE A 173 -5.58 9.90 24.14
C ILE A 173 -6.98 9.26 24.13
N GLY A 174 -7.16 8.14 24.81
CA GLY A 174 -8.43 7.41 24.89
C GLY A 174 -8.69 6.48 23.74
N ILE A 175 -9.62 5.51 23.92
CA ILE A 175 -9.88 4.43 22.96
C ILE A 175 -10.33 4.95 21.59
N ALA A 176 -11.33 5.82 21.55
CA ALA A 176 -11.92 6.30 20.31
C ALA A 176 -10.89 7.07 19.45
N GLN A 177 -10.17 7.98 20.08
CA GLN A 177 -9.18 8.82 19.39
C GLN A 177 -7.95 7.99 18.96
N ALA A 178 -7.51 7.05 19.79
CA ALA A 178 -6.43 6.11 19.45
C ALA A 178 -6.79 5.27 18.21
N LEU A 179 -7.99 4.66 18.18
CA LEU A 179 -8.43 3.84 17.06
C LEU A 179 -8.61 4.67 15.76
N MET A 180 -9.35 5.77 15.84
CA MET A 180 -9.73 6.54 14.64
C MET A 180 -8.64 7.53 14.20
N GLY A 181 -7.78 8.00 15.09
CA GLY A 181 -6.75 8.99 14.81
C GLY A 181 -5.45 8.40 14.28
N VAL A 182 -5.04 7.20 14.76
CA VAL A 182 -3.72 6.64 14.45
C VAL A 182 -3.68 5.12 14.27
N LEU A 183 -4.24 4.30 15.16
CA LEU A 183 -4.03 2.85 15.17
C LEU A 183 -4.65 2.12 13.96
N LEU A 184 -5.81 2.56 13.47
CA LEU A 184 -6.47 2.03 12.29
C LEU A 184 -6.16 2.83 11.01
N GLN A 185 -5.29 3.85 11.11
CA GLN A 185 -4.93 4.76 10.02
C GLN A 185 -3.53 4.44 9.46
N GLY A 186 -3.21 3.18 9.23
CA GLY A 186 -1.85 2.72 8.93
C GLY A 186 -1.13 3.41 7.77
N GLN A 187 -1.85 4.01 6.83
CA GLN A 187 -1.24 4.82 5.76
C GLN A 187 -0.99 6.27 6.17
N LYS A 188 -1.64 6.76 7.23
CA LYS A 188 -1.48 8.12 7.71
C LYS A 188 -0.17 8.27 8.47
N ARG A 189 0.63 9.21 8.03
CA ARG A 189 1.83 9.68 8.73
C ARG A 189 1.51 11.06 9.27
N LEU A 190 1.45 11.16 10.60
CA LEU A 190 1.14 12.42 11.27
C LEU A 190 2.37 13.34 11.23
N ARG A 191 2.19 14.55 10.72
CA ARG A 191 3.21 15.61 10.78
C ARG A 191 3.32 16.12 12.21
N PRO A 192 4.40 16.84 12.56
CA PRO A 192 4.63 17.32 13.91
C PRO A 192 3.43 18.02 14.54
N GLN A 193 2.81 18.94 13.83
CA GLN A 193 1.64 19.68 14.31
C GLN A 193 0.42 18.78 14.54
N GLU A 194 0.11 17.88 13.60
CA GLU A 194 -0.99 16.92 13.74
C GLU A 194 -0.76 15.97 14.93
N ALA A 195 0.49 15.52 15.13
CA ALA A 195 0.85 14.64 16.24
C ALA A 195 0.72 15.33 17.59
N LYS A 196 1.06 16.62 17.66
CA LYS A 196 0.88 17.45 18.85
C LYS A 196 -0.59 17.70 19.15
N GLU A 197 -1.39 18.05 18.15
CA GLU A 197 -2.84 18.25 18.30
C GLU A 197 -3.55 16.96 18.76
N LEU A 198 -3.07 15.80 18.31
CA LEU A 198 -3.58 14.51 18.75
C LEU A 198 -3.10 14.12 20.16
N GLY A 199 -2.03 14.72 20.67
CA GLY A 199 -1.48 14.43 21.99
C GLY A 199 -0.43 13.31 22.02
N LEU A 200 0.16 12.96 20.86
CA LEU A 200 1.25 11.98 20.77
C LEU A 200 2.63 12.61 20.91
N VAL A 201 2.73 13.92 20.69
CA VAL A 201 3.93 14.74 20.85
C VAL A 201 3.59 15.94 21.74
N ASP A 202 4.52 16.32 22.60
CA ASP A 202 4.30 17.38 23.60
C ASP A 202 4.83 18.73 23.12
N GLU A 203 5.98 18.76 22.43
CA GLU A 203 6.66 19.97 22.01
C GLU A 203 7.20 19.88 20.59
N ILE A 204 7.24 21.02 19.88
CA ILE A 204 7.81 21.14 18.54
C ILE A 204 8.90 22.23 18.61
N VAL A 205 10.08 21.92 18.05
CA VAL A 205 11.20 22.86 17.91
C VAL A 205 11.49 23.13 16.45
N GLY A 206 12.06 24.28 16.12
CA GLY A 206 12.29 24.72 14.74
C GLY A 206 13.38 23.96 14.01
N THR A 207 14.44 23.56 14.72
CA THR A 207 15.62 22.90 14.12
C THR A 207 16.06 21.68 14.92
N ARG A 208 16.87 20.81 14.28
CA ARG A 208 17.43 19.62 14.97
C ARG A 208 18.36 19.98 16.11
N GLU A 209 19.09 21.07 15.96
CA GLU A 209 20.05 21.59 16.95
C GLU A 209 19.32 22.01 18.25
N GLU A 210 18.07 22.40 18.17
CA GLU A 210 17.26 22.81 19.32
C GLU A 210 16.72 21.62 20.15
N LEU A 211 16.69 20.39 19.60
CA LEU A 211 16.13 19.21 20.26
C LEU A 211 16.79 18.90 21.61
N ILE A 212 18.12 18.81 21.64
CA ILE A 212 18.86 18.47 22.85
C ILE A 212 18.78 19.61 23.90
N PRO A 213 18.96 20.89 23.52
CA PRO A 213 18.71 22.03 24.45
C PRO A 213 17.32 22.05 25.06
N ALA A 214 16.27 21.84 24.26
CA ALA A 214 14.88 21.79 24.72
C ALA A 214 14.65 20.61 25.69
N ALA A 215 15.18 19.43 25.35
CA ALA A 215 15.11 18.24 26.20
C ALA A 215 15.78 18.49 27.58
N ARG A 216 16.97 19.12 27.59
CA ARG A 216 17.66 19.51 28.83
C ARG A 216 16.85 20.51 29.66
N GLN A 217 16.27 21.51 29.02
CA GLN A 217 15.45 22.50 29.66
C GLN A 217 14.23 21.83 30.33
N TRP A 218 13.55 20.94 29.65
CA TRP A 218 12.42 20.22 30.24
C TRP A 218 12.85 19.32 31.40
N ILE A 219 13.98 18.57 31.28
CA ILE A 219 14.54 17.76 32.35
C ILE A 219 14.81 18.60 33.61
N ALA A 220 15.45 19.77 33.45
CA ALA A 220 15.74 20.65 34.55
C ALA A 220 14.47 21.19 35.25
N GLN A 221 13.43 21.50 34.45
CA GLN A 221 12.12 21.93 34.99
C GLN A 221 11.42 20.82 35.76
N ALA A 222 11.39 19.58 35.18
CA ALA A 222 10.78 18.43 35.79
C ALA A 222 11.47 18.06 37.12
N ALA A 223 12.81 18.11 37.16
CA ALA A 223 13.59 17.86 38.38
C ALA A 223 13.35 18.93 39.49
N ALA A 224 13.14 20.18 39.08
CA ALA A 224 12.87 21.28 40.01
C ALA A 224 11.43 21.30 40.54
N GLY A 225 10.47 20.69 39.82
CA GLY A 225 9.04 20.74 40.12
C GLY A 225 8.62 19.98 41.37
N GLY A 226 9.42 19.01 41.85
CA GLY A 226 9.13 18.22 43.05
C GLY A 226 7.99 17.21 42.92
N GLU A 227 7.36 17.10 41.76
CA GLU A 227 6.33 16.09 41.46
C GLU A 227 6.98 14.75 41.06
N PRO A 228 6.33 13.62 41.38
CA PRO A 228 6.82 12.30 40.91
C PRO A 228 6.95 12.26 39.41
N VAL A 229 8.13 11.91 38.91
CA VAL A 229 8.38 11.75 37.48
C VAL A 229 7.95 10.35 37.03
N GLY A 230 7.08 10.28 36.05
CA GLY A 230 6.56 9.04 35.50
C GLY A 230 5.36 9.28 34.58
N GLN A 231 4.84 8.23 34.04
CA GLN A 231 3.63 8.33 33.24
C GLN A 231 2.40 8.58 34.11
N PRO A 232 1.36 9.30 33.64
CA PRO A 232 0.17 9.60 34.42
C PRO A 232 -0.50 8.39 35.06
N TRP A 233 -0.53 7.26 34.35
CA TRP A 233 -1.12 6.01 34.84
C TRP A 233 -0.31 5.31 35.93
N ASP A 234 0.95 5.70 36.14
CA ASP A 234 1.82 5.17 37.17
C ASP A 234 1.88 6.10 38.40
N THR A 235 1.80 7.40 38.22
CA THR A 235 2.05 8.41 39.26
C THR A 235 0.77 9.02 39.83
N ASP A 236 -0.31 9.14 39.02
CA ASP A 236 -1.57 9.74 39.46
C ASP A 236 -2.62 8.65 39.82
N LYS A 237 -2.86 8.48 41.12
CA LYS A 237 -3.92 7.57 41.63
C LYS A 237 -5.32 7.92 41.13
N LYS A 238 -5.56 9.15 40.67
CA LYS A 238 -6.84 9.61 40.12
C LYS A 238 -6.90 9.49 38.60
N TYR A 239 -5.81 9.06 37.99
CA TYR A 239 -5.76 8.91 36.55
C TYR A 239 -6.96 8.09 35.99
N ARG A 240 -7.51 8.55 34.89
CA ARG A 240 -8.57 7.86 34.12
C ARG A 240 -8.25 7.99 32.63
N ILE A 241 -8.49 6.92 31.89
CA ILE A 241 -8.34 6.93 30.43
C ILE A 241 -9.25 8.01 29.83
N PRO A 242 -8.70 8.91 29.00
CA PRO A 242 -9.48 9.97 28.35
C PRO A 242 -10.68 9.41 27.58
N GLY A 243 -11.85 10.04 27.69
CA GLY A 243 -13.08 9.59 27.03
C GLY A 243 -13.76 8.35 27.67
N GLY A 244 -13.13 7.78 28.71
CA GLY A 244 -13.69 6.65 29.46
C GLY A 244 -13.32 5.26 28.91
N THR A 245 -13.89 4.25 29.56
CA THR A 245 -13.67 2.81 29.27
C THR A 245 -15.01 2.14 29.01
N PRO A 246 -15.05 0.86 28.61
CA PRO A 246 -16.30 0.10 28.44
C PRO A 246 -17.21 0.09 29.66
N THR A 247 -16.69 0.33 30.87
CA THR A 247 -17.49 0.44 32.11
C THR A 247 -18.05 1.85 32.33
N THR A 248 -17.65 2.84 31.55
CA THR A 248 -18.16 4.22 31.60
C THR A 248 -19.46 4.31 30.78
N PRO A 249 -20.61 4.72 31.36
CA PRO A 249 -21.90 4.69 30.67
C PRO A 249 -21.91 5.42 29.32
N SER A 250 -21.29 6.58 29.20
CA SER A 250 -21.22 7.36 27.96
C SER A 250 -20.40 6.66 26.87
N PHE A 251 -19.36 5.94 27.24
CA PHE A 251 -18.56 5.13 26.30
C PHE A 251 -19.30 3.85 25.92
N ALA A 252 -19.86 3.13 26.90
CA ALA A 252 -20.58 1.89 26.71
C ALA A 252 -21.76 2.04 25.72
N ALA A 253 -22.47 3.16 25.77
CA ALA A 253 -23.56 3.45 24.83
C ALA A 253 -23.10 3.52 23.36
N ASN A 254 -21.85 3.91 23.10
CA ASN A 254 -21.28 4.04 21.75
C ASN A 254 -20.45 2.82 21.33
N LEU A 255 -20.10 1.92 22.25
CA LEU A 255 -19.21 0.78 21.98
C LEU A 255 -19.70 -0.13 20.83
N PRO A 256 -21.02 -0.44 20.67
CA PRO A 256 -21.48 -1.28 19.55
C PRO A 256 -21.23 -0.67 18.16
N ALA A 257 -21.05 0.66 18.08
CA ALA A 257 -20.77 1.32 16.80
C ALA A 257 -19.34 1.03 16.27
N PHE A 258 -18.38 0.71 17.15
CA PHE A 258 -16.99 0.45 16.72
C PHE A 258 -16.88 -0.78 15.83
N PRO A 259 -17.32 -1.99 16.23
CA PRO A 259 -17.24 -3.17 15.36
C PRO A 259 -18.14 -3.03 14.12
N ALA A 260 -19.30 -2.35 14.23
CA ALA A 260 -20.17 -2.12 13.07
C ALA A 260 -19.51 -1.21 12.02
N ASN A 261 -18.88 -0.11 12.45
CA ASN A 261 -18.15 0.78 11.55
C ASN A 261 -16.92 0.09 10.95
N LEU A 262 -16.18 -0.68 11.74
CA LEU A 262 -15.03 -1.42 11.26
C LEU A 262 -15.46 -2.45 10.20
N ARG A 263 -16.50 -3.23 10.45
CA ARG A 263 -17.05 -4.17 9.46
C ARG A 263 -17.47 -3.48 8.17
N LYS A 264 -18.07 -2.29 8.26
CA LYS A 264 -18.43 -1.48 7.10
C LYS A 264 -17.17 -1.03 6.31
N GLN A 265 -16.09 -0.67 6.99
CA GLN A 265 -14.84 -0.25 6.36
C GLN A 265 -14.15 -1.41 5.62
N ILE A 266 -14.01 -2.56 6.27
CA ILE A 266 -13.37 -3.75 5.68
C ILE A 266 -14.33 -4.58 4.81
N LYS A 267 -15.62 -4.19 4.72
CA LYS A 267 -16.69 -4.89 3.96
C LYS A 267 -16.84 -6.39 4.29
N GLY A 268 -16.34 -6.83 5.42
CA GLY A 268 -16.32 -8.24 5.83
C GLY A 268 -15.12 -9.04 5.30
N ALA A 269 -14.16 -8.40 4.62
CA ALA A 269 -12.97 -9.06 4.14
C ALA A 269 -12.14 -9.70 5.26
N ASN A 270 -11.38 -10.73 4.92
CA ASN A 270 -10.53 -11.48 5.85
C ASN A 270 -9.30 -10.66 6.30
N MET A 271 -9.55 -9.62 7.08
CA MET A 271 -8.52 -8.72 7.63
C MET A 271 -8.56 -8.76 9.16
N PRO A 272 -7.82 -9.66 9.82
CA PRO A 272 -7.88 -9.82 11.28
C PRO A 272 -7.23 -8.67 12.04
N ALA A 273 -6.18 -8.01 11.52
CA ALA A 273 -5.42 -7.00 12.25
C ALA A 273 -6.28 -5.84 12.78
N PRO A 274 -7.17 -5.19 11.99
CA PRO A 274 -8.03 -4.12 12.51
C PRO A 274 -8.92 -4.56 13.68
N LEU A 275 -9.44 -5.80 13.63
CA LEU A 275 -10.26 -6.36 14.71
C LEU A 275 -9.43 -6.59 15.97
N ARG A 276 -8.20 -7.13 15.84
CA ARG A 276 -7.31 -7.39 16.97
C ARG A 276 -6.81 -6.10 17.61
N ILE A 277 -6.54 -5.06 16.82
CA ILE A 277 -6.22 -3.71 17.32
C ILE A 277 -7.38 -3.17 18.17
N MET A 278 -8.59 -3.25 17.64
CA MET A 278 -9.79 -2.80 18.37
C MET A 278 -10.00 -3.60 19.66
N SER A 279 -9.86 -4.93 19.62
CA SER A 279 -10.01 -5.78 20.80
C SER A 279 -8.94 -5.46 21.84
N ALA A 280 -7.66 -5.33 21.46
CA ALA A 280 -6.58 -4.97 22.38
C ALA A 280 -6.81 -3.60 23.04
N ALA A 281 -7.29 -2.61 22.27
CA ALA A 281 -7.60 -1.28 22.79
C ALA A 281 -8.74 -1.29 23.81
N VAL A 282 -9.82 -2.05 23.52
CA VAL A 282 -11.02 -2.11 24.38
C VAL A 282 -10.77 -2.98 25.62
N GLU A 283 -10.17 -4.15 25.46
CA GLU A 283 -9.89 -5.06 26.59
C GLU A 283 -8.77 -4.49 27.49
N GLY A 284 -7.69 -3.98 26.91
CA GLY A 284 -6.57 -3.39 27.64
C GLY A 284 -6.94 -2.14 28.46
N ALA A 285 -7.99 -1.43 28.05
CA ALA A 285 -8.49 -0.28 28.81
C ALA A 285 -9.24 -0.67 30.11
N GLN A 286 -9.55 -1.94 30.31
CA GLN A 286 -10.31 -2.44 31.46
C GLN A 286 -9.43 -3.03 32.57
N VAL A 287 -8.15 -3.16 32.31
CA VAL A 287 -7.17 -3.75 33.22
C VAL A 287 -6.03 -2.77 33.50
N ASP A 288 -5.16 -3.11 34.45
CA ASP A 288 -3.93 -2.34 34.68
C ASP A 288 -2.97 -2.37 33.48
N PHE A 289 -1.89 -1.61 33.57
CA PHE A 289 -0.96 -1.41 32.45
C PHE A 289 -0.28 -2.72 32.03
N ASP A 290 0.20 -3.51 32.99
CA ASP A 290 0.98 -4.72 32.69
C ASP A 290 0.10 -5.82 32.09
N HIS A 291 -1.12 -6.00 32.59
CA HIS A 291 -2.09 -6.92 31.98
C HIS A 291 -2.53 -6.43 30.58
N ALA A 292 -2.61 -5.12 30.34
CA ALA A 292 -2.90 -4.60 29.01
C ALA A 292 -1.77 -4.92 28.01
N LEU A 293 -0.50 -4.85 28.43
CA LEU A 293 0.62 -5.29 27.61
C LEU A 293 0.55 -6.79 27.25
N GLU A 294 0.08 -7.64 28.18
CA GLU A 294 -0.10 -9.07 27.92
C GLU A 294 -1.27 -9.33 26.93
N ILE A 295 -2.37 -8.59 27.05
CA ILE A 295 -3.48 -8.66 26.08
C ILE A 295 -3.00 -8.27 24.69
N GLU A 296 -2.25 -7.19 24.56
CA GLU A 296 -1.66 -6.75 23.31
C GLU A 296 -0.70 -7.82 22.72
N THR A 297 0.18 -8.42 23.56
CA THR A 297 1.07 -9.51 23.16
C THR A 297 0.29 -10.70 22.61
N ARG A 298 -0.77 -11.12 23.29
CA ARG A 298 -1.61 -12.25 22.84
C ARG A 298 -2.18 -12.01 21.46
N TYR A 299 -2.74 -10.83 21.20
CA TYR A 299 -3.28 -10.48 19.89
C TYR A 299 -2.19 -10.31 18.83
N PHE A 300 -1.04 -9.79 19.19
CA PHE A 300 0.10 -9.71 18.27
C PHE A 300 0.56 -11.10 17.83
N MET A 301 0.74 -12.04 18.80
CA MET A 301 1.12 -13.42 18.51
C MET A 301 0.11 -14.16 17.63
N ASP A 302 -1.20 -13.93 17.83
CA ASP A 302 -2.26 -14.48 16.99
C ASP A 302 -2.11 -14.00 15.51
N LEU A 303 -1.77 -12.73 15.31
CA LEU A 303 -1.57 -12.17 13.96
C LEU A 303 -0.28 -12.68 13.31
N VAL A 304 0.87 -12.59 13.98
CA VAL A 304 2.18 -12.92 13.35
C VAL A 304 2.36 -14.38 13.03
N THR A 305 1.66 -15.28 13.75
CA THR A 305 1.62 -16.70 13.44
C THR A 305 0.59 -17.06 12.37
N GLY A 306 -0.28 -16.10 12.01
CA GLY A 306 -1.33 -16.27 11.01
C GLY A 306 -0.83 -16.04 9.58
N GLN A 307 -1.46 -16.70 8.59
CA GLN A 307 -1.07 -16.61 7.18
C GLN A 307 -1.33 -15.23 6.58
N VAL A 308 -2.41 -14.55 6.98
CA VAL A 308 -2.76 -13.22 6.45
C VAL A 308 -1.66 -12.19 6.72
N ALA A 309 -1.08 -12.19 7.92
CA ALA A 309 0.04 -11.30 8.24
C ALA A 309 1.25 -11.59 7.34
N LYS A 310 1.59 -12.85 7.12
CA LYS A 310 2.70 -13.26 6.22
C LYS A 310 2.45 -12.81 4.78
N ASN A 311 1.23 -12.98 4.28
CA ASN A 311 0.84 -12.54 2.95
C ASN A 311 0.97 -11.02 2.80
N MET A 312 0.44 -10.26 3.76
CA MET A 312 0.48 -8.81 3.73
C MET A 312 1.91 -8.26 3.92
N LEU A 313 2.71 -8.86 4.80
CA LEU A 313 4.13 -8.52 4.94
C LEU A 313 4.89 -8.77 3.63
N GLN A 314 4.66 -9.93 2.98
CA GLN A 314 5.28 -10.23 1.69
C GLN A 314 4.96 -9.13 0.67
N ALA A 315 3.69 -8.82 0.44
CA ALA A 315 3.30 -7.84 -0.57
C ALA A 315 3.71 -6.41 -0.22
N PHE A 316 3.29 -5.92 0.98
CA PHE A 316 3.38 -4.49 1.30
C PHE A 316 4.72 -4.05 1.88
N TRP A 317 5.63 -4.99 2.14
CA TRP A 317 7.00 -4.66 2.51
C TRP A 317 8.00 -5.23 1.50
N PHE A 318 8.07 -6.55 1.31
CA PHE A 318 9.12 -7.15 0.48
C PHE A 318 8.89 -6.89 -1.02
N ASP A 319 7.74 -7.26 -1.54
CA ASP A 319 7.43 -7.10 -2.96
C ASP A 319 7.37 -5.61 -3.35
N LEU A 320 6.75 -4.77 -2.52
CA LEU A 320 6.65 -3.34 -2.79
C LEU A 320 8.01 -2.64 -2.79
N ASN A 321 8.93 -3.00 -1.88
CA ASN A 321 10.30 -2.50 -1.89
C ASN A 321 11.08 -3.00 -3.10
N ARG A 322 10.91 -4.26 -3.51
CA ARG A 322 11.52 -4.80 -4.72
C ARG A 322 11.04 -4.06 -5.97
N VAL A 323 9.74 -3.89 -6.11
CA VAL A 323 9.11 -3.15 -7.23
C VAL A 323 9.53 -1.67 -7.25
N GLY A 324 9.61 -1.02 -6.09
CA GLY A 324 10.03 0.37 -5.93
C GLY A 324 11.54 0.59 -6.00
N GLY A 325 12.36 -0.47 -5.86
CA GLY A 325 13.83 -0.41 -5.82
C GLY A 325 14.48 -0.20 -7.19
N ASN A 326 15.80 -0.33 -7.22
CA ASN A 326 16.59 -0.16 -8.46
C ASN A 326 16.56 -1.39 -9.38
N ARG A 327 15.95 -2.51 -9.00
CA ARG A 327 15.68 -3.69 -9.84
C ARG A 327 16.91 -4.15 -10.64
N ASP A 328 18.02 -4.41 -10.00
CA ASP A 328 19.24 -4.92 -10.66
C ASP A 328 19.64 -4.09 -11.90
N ARG A 329 19.47 -2.75 -11.84
CA ARG A 329 19.84 -1.83 -12.93
C ARG A 329 21.28 -2.05 -13.35
N PRO A 330 21.56 -2.31 -14.63
CA PRO A 330 22.94 -2.33 -15.15
C PRO A 330 23.66 -1.02 -14.86
N ALA A 331 24.94 -1.12 -14.47
CA ALA A 331 25.73 0.05 -14.06
C ALA A 331 25.92 1.09 -15.18
N GLU A 332 25.81 0.66 -16.42
CA GLU A 332 25.89 1.48 -17.63
C GLU A 332 24.63 2.31 -17.91
N ILE A 333 23.49 1.99 -17.28
CA ILE A 333 22.25 2.72 -17.47
C ILE A 333 22.11 3.79 -16.40
N GLU A 334 22.33 5.05 -16.80
CA GLU A 334 22.23 6.20 -15.90
C GLU A 334 20.80 6.47 -15.43
N PRO A 335 20.61 7.02 -14.22
CA PRO A 335 19.30 7.46 -13.74
C PRO A 335 18.70 8.52 -14.66
N TYR A 336 17.42 8.34 -15.01
CA TYR A 336 16.69 9.25 -15.89
C TYR A 336 15.74 10.16 -15.07
N ARG A 337 15.59 11.39 -15.54
CA ARG A 337 14.63 12.35 -15.01
C ARG A 337 13.99 13.16 -16.13
N ALA A 338 12.69 13.02 -16.29
CA ALA A 338 11.91 13.81 -17.22
C ALA A 338 11.73 15.25 -16.70
N THR A 339 11.95 16.24 -17.55
CA THR A 339 11.68 17.66 -17.29
C THR A 339 10.51 18.16 -18.11
N LYS A 340 10.30 17.63 -19.32
CA LYS A 340 9.23 17.97 -20.24
C LYS A 340 8.53 16.73 -20.79
N LEU A 341 7.21 16.64 -20.59
CA LEU A 341 6.34 15.57 -21.06
C LEU A 341 5.36 16.12 -22.10
N VAL A 342 5.22 15.44 -23.24
CA VAL A 342 4.15 15.66 -24.20
C VAL A 342 3.06 14.60 -24.02
N ILE A 343 1.81 15.00 -24.00
CA ILE A 343 0.65 14.11 -23.96
C ILE A 343 -0.20 14.35 -25.19
N LEU A 344 -0.40 13.30 -25.97
CA LEU A 344 -1.30 13.32 -27.14
C LEU A 344 -2.67 12.82 -26.75
N GLY A 345 -3.66 13.70 -26.85
CA GLY A 345 -5.04 13.44 -26.42
C GLY A 345 -5.32 14.02 -25.03
N ALA A 346 -6.19 15.01 -24.97
CA ALA A 346 -6.61 15.69 -23.74
C ALA A 346 -7.95 15.12 -23.18
N GLY A 347 -8.25 13.86 -23.52
CA GLY A 347 -9.39 13.13 -22.95
C GLY A 347 -9.18 12.81 -21.48
N MET A 348 -10.06 11.97 -20.91
CA MET A 348 -10.06 11.62 -19.48
C MET A 348 -8.68 11.14 -18.98
N MET A 349 -8.01 10.26 -19.73
CA MET A 349 -6.70 9.71 -19.32
C MET A 349 -5.59 10.74 -19.48
N GLY A 350 -5.46 11.38 -20.66
CA GLY A 350 -4.39 12.35 -20.90
C GLY A 350 -4.47 13.56 -19.96
N ALA A 351 -5.65 14.10 -19.71
CA ALA A 351 -5.87 15.18 -18.76
C ALA A 351 -5.43 14.80 -17.33
N ALA A 352 -5.72 13.57 -16.92
CA ALA A 352 -5.35 13.08 -15.59
C ALA A 352 -3.86 12.75 -15.47
N ILE A 353 -3.21 12.24 -16.54
CA ILE A 353 -1.74 12.04 -16.61
C ILE A 353 -1.06 13.42 -16.54
N ALA A 354 -1.57 14.45 -17.24
CA ALA A 354 -1.04 15.81 -17.17
C ALA A 354 -1.01 16.35 -15.74
N TYR A 355 -2.09 16.15 -14.98
CA TYR A 355 -2.15 16.57 -13.59
C TYR A 355 -1.08 15.94 -12.72
N VAL A 356 -0.90 14.61 -12.79
CA VAL A 356 0.08 13.92 -11.92
C VAL A 356 1.52 14.25 -12.30
N ALA A 357 1.81 14.44 -13.58
CA ALA A 357 3.12 14.86 -14.07
C ALA A 357 3.45 16.31 -13.64
N ALA A 358 2.53 17.26 -13.83
CA ALA A 358 2.70 18.65 -13.39
C ALA A 358 2.86 18.75 -11.87
N LYS A 359 2.15 17.93 -11.10
CA LYS A 359 2.28 17.84 -9.64
C LYS A 359 3.66 17.33 -9.21
N ALA A 360 4.31 16.51 -10.02
CA ALA A 360 5.68 16.04 -9.81
C ALA A 360 6.76 17.06 -10.26
N GLY A 361 6.34 18.23 -10.76
CA GLY A 361 7.23 19.32 -11.19
C GLY A 361 7.66 19.25 -12.65
N ILE A 362 7.03 18.39 -13.46
CA ILE A 362 7.32 18.22 -14.90
C ILE A 362 6.52 19.26 -15.69
N GLU A 363 7.15 19.89 -16.69
CA GLU A 363 6.46 20.70 -17.69
C GLU A 363 5.66 19.78 -18.61
N VAL A 364 4.40 20.11 -18.86
CA VAL A 364 3.48 19.26 -19.62
C VAL A 364 2.92 20.04 -20.82
N VAL A 365 3.12 19.52 -22.01
CA VAL A 365 2.42 19.95 -23.23
C VAL A 365 1.25 18.97 -23.44
N LEU A 366 0.03 19.48 -23.22
CA LEU A 366 -1.19 18.71 -23.42
C LEU A 366 -1.78 19.06 -24.79
N LYS A 367 -1.51 18.19 -25.80
CA LYS A 367 -1.93 18.39 -27.19
C LYS A 367 -3.22 17.63 -27.51
N ASP A 368 -4.15 18.32 -28.19
CA ASP A 368 -5.33 17.68 -28.78
C ASP A 368 -5.55 18.20 -30.21
N VAL A 369 -6.62 17.76 -30.89
CA VAL A 369 -6.97 18.14 -32.25
C VAL A 369 -7.29 19.62 -32.38
N SER A 370 -7.66 20.29 -31.29
CA SER A 370 -7.87 21.75 -31.25
C SER A 370 -7.47 22.32 -29.89
N ALA A 371 -7.15 23.61 -29.85
CA ALA A 371 -6.79 24.30 -28.61
C ALA A 371 -7.95 24.27 -27.59
N GLU A 372 -9.20 24.34 -28.06
CA GLU A 372 -10.38 24.25 -27.18
C GLU A 372 -10.53 22.84 -26.57
N ALA A 373 -10.18 21.77 -27.30
CA ALA A 373 -10.20 20.41 -26.79
C ALA A 373 -9.10 20.24 -25.73
N ALA A 374 -7.91 20.74 -26.01
CA ALA A 374 -6.78 20.72 -25.07
C ALA A 374 -7.10 21.49 -23.76
N GLU A 375 -7.70 22.69 -23.86
CA GLU A 375 -8.07 23.50 -22.69
C GLU A 375 -9.21 22.84 -21.87
N ARG A 376 -10.18 22.19 -22.52
CA ARG A 376 -11.18 21.39 -21.80
C ARG A 376 -10.51 20.26 -20.97
N GLY A 377 -9.47 19.63 -21.52
CA GLY A 377 -8.68 18.64 -20.77
C GLY A 377 -7.93 19.26 -19.60
N ARG A 378 -7.33 20.43 -19.79
CA ARG A 378 -6.64 21.18 -18.73
C ARG A 378 -7.60 21.57 -17.58
N GLN A 379 -8.89 21.78 -17.86
CA GLN A 379 -9.91 22.09 -16.86
C GLN A 379 -9.99 21.01 -15.77
N TYR A 380 -9.73 19.73 -16.08
CA TYR A 380 -9.64 18.65 -15.07
C TYR A 380 -8.62 18.98 -13.97
N SER A 381 -7.44 19.49 -14.35
CA SER A 381 -6.41 19.90 -13.38
C SER A 381 -6.84 21.12 -12.57
N VAL A 382 -7.52 22.08 -13.17
CA VAL A 382 -8.08 23.24 -12.48
C VAL A 382 -9.05 22.79 -11.39
N ASP A 383 -9.98 21.90 -11.72
CA ASP A 383 -11.01 21.40 -10.78
C ASP A 383 -10.37 20.68 -9.59
N LEU A 384 -9.31 19.87 -9.81
CA LEU A 384 -8.59 19.19 -8.75
C LEU A 384 -7.82 20.16 -7.85
N VAL A 385 -7.19 21.19 -8.41
CA VAL A 385 -6.48 22.23 -7.66
C VAL A 385 -7.47 23.02 -6.81
N GLU A 386 -8.57 23.50 -7.36
CA GLU A 386 -9.62 24.22 -6.64
C GLU A 386 -10.14 23.39 -5.44
N LYS A 387 -10.40 22.12 -5.67
CA LYS A 387 -10.82 21.19 -4.62
C LYS A 387 -9.75 20.98 -3.54
N ALA A 388 -8.47 20.94 -3.89
CA ALA A 388 -7.36 20.80 -2.93
C ALA A 388 -7.22 22.07 -2.08
N VAL A 389 -7.27 23.25 -2.68
CA VAL A 389 -7.20 24.56 -2.02
C VAL A 389 -8.39 24.74 -1.08
N SER A 390 -9.62 24.49 -1.55
CA SER A 390 -10.84 24.65 -0.73
C SER A 390 -10.87 23.73 0.50
N ARG A 391 -10.11 22.62 0.47
CA ARG A 391 -9.96 21.67 1.59
C ARG A 391 -8.72 21.90 2.45
N GLY A 392 -7.96 22.99 2.19
CA GLY A 392 -6.73 23.28 2.90
C GLY A 392 -5.59 22.25 2.68
N ARG A 393 -5.65 21.49 1.59
CA ARG A 393 -4.63 20.48 1.23
C ARG A 393 -3.51 21.04 0.35
N SER A 394 -3.68 22.24 -0.19
CA SER A 394 -2.73 22.99 -1.00
C SER A 394 -2.94 24.48 -0.78
N THR A 395 -1.90 25.27 -0.95
CA THR A 395 -2.00 26.73 -1.00
C THR A 395 -2.48 27.16 -2.40
N ARG A 396 -3.00 28.37 -2.53
CA ARG A 396 -3.32 28.95 -3.85
C ARG A 396 -2.07 29.08 -4.71
N GLU A 397 -0.96 29.53 -4.13
CA GLU A 397 0.33 29.70 -4.80
C GLU A 397 0.85 28.38 -5.39
N ASP A 398 0.83 27.29 -4.59
CA ASP A 398 1.24 25.95 -5.07
C ASP A 398 0.32 25.46 -6.19
N GLY A 399 -0.99 25.73 -6.08
CA GLY A 399 -1.98 25.37 -7.09
C GLY A 399 -1.74 26.09 -8.42
N ASP A 400 -1.53 27.38 -8.37
CA ASP A 400 -1.27 28.20 -9.55
C ASP A 400 0.07 27.83 -10.20
N ALA A 401 1.11 27.53 -9.40
CA ALA A 401 2.39 27.03 -9.87
C ALA A 401 2.27 25.66 -10.55
N LEU A 402 1.39 24.77 -10.08
CA LEU A 402 1.09 23.49 -10.74
C LEU A 402 0.42 23.73 -12.11
N LEU A 403 -0.62 24.57 -12.15
CA LEU A 403 -1.39 24.85 -13.38
C LEU A 403 -0.54 25.55 -14.45
N ALA A 404 0.43 26.37 -14.06
CA ALA A 404 1.36 27.03 -14.95
C ALA A 404 2.30 26.05 -15.70
N ARG A 405 2.47 24.82 -15.21
CA ARG A 405 3.25 23.77 -15.87
C ARG A 405 2.49 23.06 -16.99
N ILE A 406 1.16 23.25 -17.11
CA ILE A 406 0.35 22.56 -18.12
C ILE A 406 0.03 23.53 -19.24
N HIS A 407 0.65 23.31 -20.39
CA HIS A 407 0.43 24.06 -21.63
C HIS A 407 -0.53 23.29 -22.53
N ALA A 408 -1.74 23.82 -22.73
CA ALA A 408 -2.74 23.23 -23.62
C ALA A 408 -2.55 23.80 -25.04
N THR A 409 -2.42 22.93 -26.04
CA THR A 409 -2.13 23.33 -27.42
C THR A 409 -2.72 22.40 -28.46
N ALA A 410 -2.81 22.88 -29.70
CA ALA A 410 -3.02 22.06 -30.89
C ALA A 410 -1.79 22.03 -31.81
N ASP A 411 -0.76 22.84 -31.53
CA ASP A 411 0.44 22.94 -32.35
C ASP A 411 1.44 21.81 -32.04
N PRO A 412 1.78 20.93 -33.01
CA PRO A 412 2.77 19.89 -32.81
C PRO A 412 4.19 20.44 -32.55
N ALA A 413 4.49 21.68 -32.96
CA ALA A 413 5.81 22.29 -32.72
C ALA A 413 6.10 22.52 -31.22
N ASP A 414 5.08 22.63 -30.37
CA ASP A 414 5.25 22.76 -28.92
C ASP A 414 5.87 21.51 -28.27
N ALA A 415 5.89 20.37 -29.01
CA ALA A 415 6.53 19.14 -28.58
C ALA A 415 8.07 19.19 -28.60
N ALA A 416 8.68 20.22 -29.16
CA ALA A 416 10.11 20.36 -29.27
C ALA A 416 10.81 20.21 -27.90
N ASN A 417 11.95 19.50 -27.89
CA ASN A 417 12.75 19.22 -26.70
C ASN A 417 12.01 18.43 -25.59
N ALA A 418 11.01 17.63 -25.94
CA ALA A 418 10.38 16.72 -24.99
C ALA A 418 11.33 15.57 -24.61
N ASP A 419 11.41 15.25 -23.31
CA ASP A 419 12.12 14.08 -22.82
C ASP A 419 11.28 12.80 -23.02
N LEU A 420 9.97 12.93 -22.89
CA LEU A 420 9.00 11.83 -22.94
C LEU A 420 7.73 12.27 -23.64
N LEU A 421 7.16 11.40 -24.45
CA LEU A 421 5.83 11.51 -25.02
C LEU A 421 4.95 10.36 -24.58
N ILE A 422 3.71 10.62 -24.17
CA ILE A 422 2.69 9.60 -23.88
C ILE A 422 1.47 9.85 -24.76
N GLU A 423 1.12 8.88 -25.59
CA GLU A 423 -0.09 8.89 -26.38
C GLU A 423 -1.27 8.33 -25.55
N ALA A 424 -2.37 9.07 -25.52
CA ALA A 424 -3.62 8.75 -24.81
C ALA A 424 -4.87 9.11 -25.64
N VAL A 425 -4.81 8.86 -26.97
CA VAL A 425 -5.93 9.09 -27.89
C VAL A 425 -6.86 7.87 -27.93
N PHE A 426 -7.88 7.88 -28.81
CA PHE A 426 -8.81 6.75 -28.96
C PHE A 426 -8.10 5.43 -29.29
N GLU A 427 -8.66 4.32 -28.78
CA GLU A 427 -8.14 2.95 -28.96
C GLU A 427 -8.42 2.43 -30.40
N ASP A 428 -7.72 3.02 -31.36
CA ASP A 428 -7.72 2.66 -32.79
C ASP A 428 -6.30 2.78 -33.34
N PRO A 429 -5.70 1.69 -33.87
CA PRO A 429 -4.32 1.68 -34.38
C PRO A 429 -4.04 2.76 -35.44
N ARG A 430 -5.03 3.04 -36.29
CA ARG A 430 -4.88 4.05 -37.37
C ARG A 430 -4.80 5.46 -36.81
N ILE A 431 -5.60 5.75 -35.78
CA ILE A 431 -5.54 7.08 -35.12
C ILE A 431 -4.19 7.24 -34.43
N LYS A 432 -3.72 6.19 -33.71
CA LYS A 432 -2.43 6.20 -33.05
C LYS A 432 -1.28 6.40 -34.05
N GLN A 433 -1.30 5.70 -35.18
CA GLN A 433 -0.34 5.89 -36.26
C GLN A 433 -0.31 7.33 -36.78
N GLN A 434 -1.49 7.93 -37.00
CA GLN A 434 -1.59 9.31 -37.49
C GLN A 434 -0.99 10.32 -36.53
N VAL A 435 -1.27 10.20 -35.24
CA VAL A 435 -0.76 11.16 -34.24
C VAL A 435 0.76 11.02 -34.03
N TYR A 436 1.32 9.80 -34.12
CA TYR A 436 2.77 9.62 -34.11
C TYR A 436 3.42 10.23 -35.36
N ALA A 437 2.90 9.95 -36.54
CA ALA A 437 3.43 10.52 -37.81
C ALA A 437 3.39 12.06 -37.81
N GLU A 438 2.40 12.68 -37.20
CA GLU A 438 2.29 14.13 -37.04
C GLU A 438 3.34 14.70 -36.10
N ILE A 439 3.60 14.03 -34.96
CA ILE A 439 4.40 14.60 -33.87
C ILE A 439 5.90 14.31 -33.97
N GLU A 440 6.30 13.14 -34.49
CA GLU A 440 7.70 12.71 -34.54
C GLU A 440 8.66 13.71 -35.20
N PRO A 441 8.30 14.42 -36.29
CA PRO A 441 9.17 15.43 -36.88
C PRO A 441 9.58 16.59 -35.95
N HIS A 442 8.85 16.77 -34.84
CA HIS A 442 9.07 17.83 -33.86
C HIS A 442 9.83 17.33 -32.61
N LEU A 443 10.04 16.01 -32.45
CA LEU A 443 10.65 15.40 -31.29
C LEU A 443 12.20 15.36 -31.43
N SER A 444 12.87 15.26 -30.28
CA SER A 444 14.28 14.88 -30.22
C SER A 444 14.43 13.39 -30.57
N PRO A 445 15.53 12.99 -31.24
CA PRO A 445 15.83 11.56 -31.46
C PRO A 445 15.94 10.74 -30.19
N THR A 446 16.14 11.37 -29.03
CA THR A 446 16.27 10.72 -27.71
C THR A 446 14.97 10.74 -26.91
N THR A 447 13.86 11.22 -27.47
CA THR A 447 12.58 11.26 -26.78
C THR A 447 12.05 9.84 -26.55
N LEU A 448 11.76 9.49 -25.30
CA LEU A 448 11.09 8.24 -24.96
C LEU A 448 9.63 8.28 -25.44
N LEU A 449 9.19 7.27 -26.19
CA LEU A 449 7.85 7.19 -26.76
C LEU A 449 7.00 6.19 -25.97
N GLY A 450 5.84 6.62 -25.49
CA GLY A 450 4.90 5.79 -24.72
C GLY A 450 3.49 5.77 -25.27
N SER A 451 2.78 4.65 -25.15
CA SER A 451 1.34 4.57 -25.41
C SER A 451 0.60 4.13 -24.14
N ASN A 452 -0.51 4.83 -23.85
CA ASN A 452 -1.41 4.47 -22.74
C ASN A 452 -2.51 3.50 -23.18
N THR A 453 -2.27 2.71 -24.22
CA THR A 453 -3.19 1.64 -24.62
C THR A 453 -3.42 0.65 -23.49
N SER A 454 -4.62 0.09 -23.40
CA SER A 454 -4.97 -0.97 -22.42
C SER A 454 -4.99 -2.37 -23.03
N THR A 455 -5.06 -2.49 -24.36
CA THR A 455 -5.31 -3.78 -25.01
C THR A 455 -4.55 -4.00 -26.32
N LEU A 456 -4.09 -2.94 -26.99
CA LEU A 456 -3.40 -3.08 -28.27
C LEU A 456 -1.94 -3.49 -28.03
N PRO A 457 -1.43 -4.52 -28.75
CA PRO A 457 -0.05 -4.96 -28.59
C PRO A 457 0.95 -3.84 -28.88
N ILE A 458 1.89 -3.65 -27.97
CA ILE A 458 2.93 -2.62 -28.05
C ILE A 458 3.85 -2.88 -29.25
N THR A 459 4.17 -4.14 -29.50
CA THR A 459 4.99 -4.57 -30.65
C THR A 459 4.36 -4.15 -31.97
N GLU A 460 3.05 -4.29 -32.12
CA GLU A 460 2.33 -3.86 -33.32
C GLU A 460 2.35 -2.32 -33.48
N LEU A 461 2.12 -1.59 -32.39
CA LEU A 461 2.16 -0.12 -32.40
C LEU A 461 3.55 0.41 -32.70
N ALA A 462 4.61 -0.26 -32.24
CA ALA A 462 6.00 0.11 -32.46
C ALA A 462 6.41 0.08 -33.94
N HIS A 463 5.68 -0.63 -34.82
CA HIS A 463 5.93 -0.60 -36.27
C HIS A 463 5.60 0.75 -36.92
N HIS A 464 4.88 1.61 -36.23
CA HIS A 464 4.44 2.91 -36.73
C HIS A 464 5.29 4.09 -36.26
N VAL A 465 6.36 3.84 -35.50
CA VAL A 465 7.29 4.88 -35.02
C VAL A 465 8.67 4.70 -35.63
N THR A 466 9.43 5.80 -35.70
CA THR A 466 10.76 5.82 -36.31
C THR A 466 11.81 5.07 -35.46
N HIS A 467 11.68 5.14 -34.13
CA HIS A 467 12.58 4.54 -33.13
C HIS A 467 11.82 3.55 -32.23
N PRO A 468 11.48 2.34 -32.75
CA PRO A 468 10.74 1.35 -31.95
C PRO A 468 11.50 0.77 -30.75
N GLU A 469 12.84 0.96 -30.71
CA GLU A 469 13.69 0.66 -29.56
C GLU A 469 13.43 1.56 -28.35
N ASP A 470 12.95 2.78 -28.58
CA ASP A 470 12.57 3.78 -27.57
C ASP A 470 11.06 3.81 -27.29
N PHE A 471 10.32 2.81 -27.79
CA PHE A 471 8.86 2.70 -27.63
C PHE A 471 8.48 1.70 -26.55
N ILE A 472 7.54 2.11 -25.66
CA ILE A 472 7.08 1.29 -24.53
C ILE A 472 5.59 1.55 -24.22
N GLY A 473 4.87 0.53 -23.73
CA GLY A 473 3.55 0.74 -23.14
C GLY A 473 3.64 1.39 -21.76
N VAL A 474 2.79 2.39 -21.50
CA VAL A 474 2.71 3.09 -20.21
C VAL A 474 1.24 3.14 -19.80
N HIS A 475 0.73 2.02 -19.32
CA HIS A 475 -0.67 1.83 -19.01
C HIS A 475 -1.01 2.38 -17.63
N PHE A 476 -1.76 3.48 -17.59
CA PHE A 476 -2.30 4.10 -16.38
C PHE A 476 -3.71 3.59 -16.10
N PHE A 477 -4.08 3.57 -14.82
CA PHE A 477 -5.39 3.14 -14.34
C PHE A 477 -6.25 4.34 -13.94
N SER A 478 -7.55 4.30 -14.28
CA SER A 478 -8.50 5.36 -13.93
C SER A 478 -9.11 5.14 -12.54
N PRO A 479 -9.25 6.19 -11.72
CA PRO A 479 -8.78 7.58 -11.88
C PRO A 479 -7.28 7.72 -11.63
N VAL A 480 -6.54 8.33 -12.57
CA VAL A 480 -5.06 8.41 -12.52
C VAL A 480 -4.53 9.08 -11.25
N ASP A 481 -5.23 10.10 -10.74
CA ASP A 481 -4.84 10.82 -9.51
C ASP A 481 -4.92 9.96 -8.24
N LYS A 482 -5.64 8.84 -8.29
CA LYS A 482 -5.86 7.94 -7.13
C LYS A 482 -5.20 6.59 -7.28
N MET A 483 -5.17 6.04 -8.49
CA MET A 483 -4.61 4.71 -8.74
C MET A 483 -3.08 4.74 -8.61
N PRO A 484 -2.50 3.88 -7.76
CA PRO A 484 -1.06 3.93 -7.48
C PRO A 484 -0.20 3.27 -8.56
N LEU A 485 -0.77 2.36 -9.37
CA LEU A 485 -0.03 1.53 -10.31
C LEU A 485 0.14 2.20 -11.69
N VAL A 486 1.26 1.91 -12.33
CA VAL A 486 1.47 2.02 -13.78
C VAL A 486 2.07 0.71 -14.26
N GLU A 487 1.46 0.08 -15.26
CA GLU A 487 1.96 -1.11 -15.92
C GLU A 487 2.81 -0.68 -17.12
N LEU A 488 4.09 -1.05 -17.11
CA LEU A 488 5.04 -0.80 -18.20
C LEU A 488 5.13 -2.05 -19.07
N ILE A 489 4.81 -1.91 -20.36
CA ILE A 489 4.73 -3.04 -21.27
C ILE A 489 5.90 -3.00 -22.24
N ARG A 490 6.77 -3.99 -22.13
CA ARG A 490 7.93 -4.17 -23.00
C ARG A 490 7.51 -4.82 -24.31
N GLY A 491 7.60 -4.08 -25.40
CA GLY A 491 7.45 -4.64 -26.76
C GLY A 491 8.71 -5.41 -27.18
N GLU A 492 8.62 -6.17 -28.27
CA GLU A 492 9.70 -7.03 -28.75
C GLU A 492 11.01 -6.27 -29.02
N ARG A 493 10.93 -5.00 -29.44
CA ARG A 493 12.10 -4.15 -29.76
C ARG A 493 12.50 -3.17 -28.65
N THR A 494 11.70 -3.06 -27.59
CA THR A 494 11.95 -2.15 -26.46
C THR A 494 13.27 -2.51 -25.76
N THR A 495 14.19 -1.57 -25.64
CA THR A 495 15.48 -1.78 -24.97
C THR A 495 15.37 -1.74 -23.44
N ASP A 496 16.39 -2.30 -22.76
CA ASP A 496 16.48 -2.20 -21.29
C ASP A 496 16.61 -0.73 -20.86
N GLU A 497 17.36 0.11 -21.58
CA GLU A 497 17.47 1.53 -21.31
C GLU A 497 16.09 2.21 -21.31
N THR A 498 15.26 1.92 -22.31
CA THR A 498 13.89 2.41 -22.41
C THR A 498 13.04 2.00 -21.22
N VAL A 499 13.13 0.73 -20.78
CA VAL A 499 12.43 0.23 -19.59
C VAL A 499 12.88 0.98 -18.34
N TYR A 500 14.21 1.15 -18.11
CA TYR A 500 14.69 1.85 -16.91
C TYR A 500 14.34 3.35 -16.92
N ARG A 501 14.35 4.01 -18.08
CA ARG A 501 13.87 5.40 -18.21
C ARG A 501 12.40 5.53 -17.86
N ALA A 502 11.57 4.60 -18.33
CA ALA A 502 10.14 4.56 -17.99
C ALA A 502 9.90 4.25 -16.50
N LEU A 503 10.67 3.33 -15.90
CA LEU A 503 10.64 3.06 -14.45
C LEU A 503 10.94 4.32 -13.63
N ASP A 504 11.98 5.07 -14.01
CA ASP A 504 12.36 6.31 -13.32
C ASP A 504 11.28 7.39 -13.44
N PHE A 505 10.68 7.53 -14.62
CA PHE A 505 9.54 8.45 -14.82
C PHE A 505 8.36 8.09 -13.91
N VAL A 506 7.96 6.80 -13.85
CA VAL A 506 6.84 6.36 -13.02
C VAL A 506 7.12 6.63 -11.53
N LYS A 507 8.35 6.39 -11.07
CA LYS A 507 8.78 6.74 -9.71
C LYS A 507 8.79 8.24 -9.47
N GLN A 508 9.23 9.05 -10.46
CA GLN A 508 9.24 10.52 -10.38
C GLN A 508 7.84 11.08 -10.14
N ILE A 509 6.82 10.53 -10.79
CA ILE A 509 5.41 10.91 -10.58
C ILE A 509 4.76 10.23 -9.35
N LYS A 510 5.57 9.58 -8.51
CA LYS A 510 5.17 8.92 -7.25
C LYS A 510 4.14 7.81 -7.44
N LYS A 511 4.30 7.03 -8.50
CA LYS A 511 3.52 5.82 -8.75
C LYS A 511 4.39 4.58 -8.65
N THR A 512 3.75 3.44 -8.50
CA THR A 512 4.40 2.13 -8.40
C THR A 512 4.43 1.50 -9.79
N PRO A 513 5.61 1.23 -10.39
CA PRO A 513 5.69 0.56 -11.68
C PRO A 513 5.69 -0.95 -11.52
N ILE A 514 5.04 -1.66 -12.44
CA ILE A 514 5.35 -3.06 -12.74
C ILE A 514 5.83 -3.16 -14.18
N VAL A 515 6.61 -4.20 -14.49
CA VAL A 515 7.09 -4.46 -15.86
C VAL A 515 6.53 -5.79 -16.34
N VAL A 516 5.92 -5.76 -17.52
CA VAL A 516 5.36 -6.93 -18.18
C VAL A 516 5.82 -6.99 -19.64
N ASN A 517 5.83 -8.17 -20.22
CA ASN A 517 6.06 -8.35 -21.65
C ASN A 517 4.76 -8.19 -22.44
N ASP A 518 4.91 -7.84 -23.70
CA ASP A 518 3.78 -7.55 -24.59
C ASP A 518 2.91 -8.81 -24.84
N SER A 519 1.63 -8.65 -24.65
CA SER A 519 0.59 -9.61 -25.01
C SER A 519 -0.74 -8.88 -25.15
N ARG A 520 -1.73 -9.50 -25.77
CA ARG A 520 -3.08 -8.90 -25.86
C ARG A 520 -3.71 -8.78 -24.47
N GLY A 521 -3.96 -7.53 -24.02
CA GLY A 521 -4.51 -7.22 -22.68
C GLY A 521 -3.49 -7.30 -21.56
N PHE A 522 -2.21 -7.47 -21.89
CA PHE A 522 -1.08 -7.47 -20.96
C PHE A 522 -1.30 -8.43 -19.77
N PHE A 523 -0.84 -8.07 -18.57
CA PHE A 523 -1.11 -8.83 -17.36
C PHE A 523 -2.42 -8.39 -16.68
N THR A 524 -2.57 -7.09 -16.41
CA THR A 524 -3.66 -6.62 -15.56
C THR A 524 -5.04 -6.77 -16.20
N SER A 525 -5.20 -6.42 -17.49
CA SER A 525 -6.48 -6.54 -18.19
C SER A 525 -6.89 -7.99 -18.43
N ARG A 526 -5.92 -8.90 -18.63
CA ARG A 526 -6.18 -10.35 -18.73
C ARG A 526 -6.73 -10.90 -17.44
N VAL A 527 -6.04 -10.60 -16.31
CA VAL A 527 -6.39 -11.17 -15.01
C VAL A 527 -7.75 -10.64 -14.53
N ILE A 528 -7.99 -9.31 -14.55
CA ILE A 528 -9.30 -8.77 -14.15
C ILE A 528 -10.45 -9.22 -15.06
N GLY A 529 -10.16 -9.48 -16.32
CA GLY A 529 -11.14 -10.04 -17.26
C GLY A 529 -11.75 -11.34 -16.77
N THR A 530 -10.93 -12.23 -16.19
CA THR A 530 -11.40 -13.51 -15.64
C THR A 530 -12.29 -13.35 -14.41
N PHE A 531 -11.99 -12.39 -13.53
CA PHE A 531 -12.86 -12.04 -12.40
C PHE A 531 -14.24 -11.56 -12.86
N ILE A 532 -14.27 -10.69 -13.85
CA ILE A 532 -15.50 -10.14 -14.40
C ILE A 532 -16.32 -11.25 -15.06
N ASP A 533 -15.68 -12.06 -15.89
CA ASP A 533 -16.33 -13.17 -16.59
C ASP A 533 -16.87 -14.22 -15.61
N GLU A 534 -16.15 -14.52 -14.54
CA GLU A 534 -16.62 -15.45 -13.51
C GLU A 534 -17.83 -14.89 -12.76
N GLY A 535 -17.77 -13.61 -12.32
CA GLY A 535 -18.89 -12.98 -11.62
C GLY A 535 -20.17 -12.90 -12.47
N ILE A 536 -20.04 -12.61 -13.78
CA ILE A 536 -21.16 -12.61 -14.72
C ILE A 536 -21.65 -14.04 -15.00
N SER A 537 -20.74 -15.02 -15.08
CA SER A 537 -21.10 -16.44 -15.26
C SER A 537 -21.92 -16.98 -14.10
N MET A 538 -21.61 -16.58 -12.86
CA MET A 538 -22.42 -16.91 -11.67
C MET A 538 -23.88 -16.46 -11.83
N LEU A 539 -24.12 -15.31 -12.47
CA LEU A 539 -25.47 -14.82 -12.73
C LEU A 539 -26.21 -15.76 -13.70
N ALA A 540 -25.54 -16.24 -14.76
CA ALA A 540 -26.10 -17.22 -15.67
C ALA A 540 -26.39 -18.57 -15.00
N GLU A 541 -25.58 -18.94 -14.00
CA GLU A 541 -25.74 -20.16 -13.20
C GLU A 541 -26.87 -20.04 -12.16
N GLY A 542 -27.54 -18.90 -12.06
CA GLY A 542 -28.65 -18.65 -11.15
C GLY A 542 -28.24 -18.22 -9.74
N VAL A 543 -27.01 -17.76 -9.53
CA VAL A 543 -26.62 -17.12 -8.27
C VAL A 543 -27.32 -15.77 -8.19
N PRO A 544 -28.03 -15.44 -7.09
CA PRO A 544 -28.71 -14.16 -6.97
C PRO A 544 -27.71 -12.98 -7.08
N PRO A 545 -28.02 -11.91 -7.83
CA PRO A 545 -27.09 -10.81 -8.05
C PRO A 545 -26.58 -10.16 -6.74
N ALA A 546 -27.43 -10.04 -5.72
CA ALA A 546 -27.03 -9.51 -4.42
C ALA A 546 -26.02 -10.42 -3.70
N THR A 547 -26.09 -11.74 -3.91
CA THR A 547 -25.15 -12.72 -3.35
C THR A 547 -23.79 -12.64 -4.06
N ILE A 548 -23.77 -12.45 -5.39
CA ILE A 548 -22.57 -12.22 -6.17
C ILE A 548 -21.83 -10.96 -5.69
N GLU A 549 -22.57 -9.87 -5.52
CA GLU A 549 -22.01 -8.59 -5.03
C GLU A 549 -21.49 -8.70 -3.60
N GLN A 550 -22.19 -9.45 -2.76
CA GLN A 550 -21.77 -9.71 -1.39
C GLN A 550 -20.50 -10.57 -1.33
N ALA A 551 -20.42 -11.63 -2.14
CA ALA A 551 -19.23 -12.48 -2.25
C ALA A 551 -18.01 -11.67 -2.70
N SER A 552 -18.11 -10.86 -3.76
CA SER A 552 -17.03 -9.99 -4.20
C SER A 552 -16.55 -9.04 -3.09
N SER A 553 -17.50 -8.43 -2.36
CA SER A 553 -17.17 -7.49 -1.29
C SER A 553 -16.49 -8.18 -0.10
N GLN A 554 -16.95 -9.37 0.29
CA GLN A 554 -16.39 -10.13 1.43
C GLN A 554 -15.07 -10.81 1.08
N ALA A 555 -14.86 -11.21 -0.18
CA ALA A 555 -13.55 -11.62 -0.67
C ALA A 555 -12.51 -10.49 -0.49
N GLY A 556 -12.94 -9.23 -0.49
CA GLY A 556 -12.09 -8.07 -0.23
C GLY A 556 -11.84 -7.17 -1.43
N TYR A 557 -12.56 -7.36 -2.53
CA TYR A 557 -12.47 -6.49 -3.70
C TYR A 557 -12.97 -5.07 -3.40
N PRO A 558 -12.30 -4.02 -3.92
CA PRO A 558 -12.70 -2.64 -3.67
C PRO A 558 -14.06 -2.28 -4.30
N ALA A 559 -14.38 -2.87 -5.44
CA ALA A 559 -15.67 -2.77 -6.11
C ALA A 559 -16.27 -4.17 -6.32
N PRO A 560 -17.57 -4.39 -6.04
CA PRO A 560 -18.23 -5.64 -6.37
C PRO A 560 -18.29 -5.85 -7.90
N VAL A 561 -18.34 -7.10 -8.35
CA VAL A 561 -18.09 -7.46 -9.75
C VAL A 561 -19.12 -6.91 -10.74
N LEU A 562 -20.42 -6.96 -10.42
CA LEU A 562 -21.46 -6.43 -11.33
C LEU A 562 -21.44 -4.89 -11.37
N GLN A 563 -21.10 -4.23 -10.25
CA GLN A 563 -20.85 -2.80 -10.22
C GLN A 563 -19.65 -2.43 -11.13
N LEU A 564 -18.56 -3.18 -11.01
CA LEU A 564 -17.37 -2.94 -11.82
C LEU A 564 -17.66 -3.14 -13.32
N SER A 565 -18.45 -4.15 -13.66
CA SER A 565 -18.89 -4.41 -15.04
C SER A 565 -19.66 -3.22 -15.64
N ASP A 566 -20.56 -2.60 -14.85
CA ASP A 566 -21.27 -1.40 -15.29
C ASP A 566 -20.33 -0.18 -15.46
N GLU A 567 -19.32 -0.07 -14.60
CA GLU A 567 -18.34 1.04 -14.68
C GLU A 567 -17.41 0.91 -15.89
N LEU A 568 -17.08 -0.32 -16.31
CA LEU A 568 -16.29 -0.59 -17.52
C LEU A 568 -17.11 -0.55 -18.81
N ASN A 569 -18.43 -0.71 -18.73
CA ASN A 569 -19.39 -0.72 -19.84
C ASN A 569 -19.40 -2.04 -20.66
N LEU A 570 -20.56 -2.67 -20.74
CA LEU A 570 -20.74 -3.97 -21.42
C LEU A 570 -20.48 -3.91 -22.93
N LYS A 571 -20.68 -2.73 -23.58
CA LYS A 571 -20.32 -2.53 -25.00
C LYS A 571 -18.82 -2.64 -25.22
N LEU A 572 -18.02 -2.09 -24.28
CA LEU A 572 -16.56 -2.22 -24.35
C LEU A 572 -16.14 -3.68 -24.16
N MET A 573 -16.75 -4.39 -23.21
CA MET A 573 -16.46 -5.81 -22.99
C MET A 573 -16.77 -6.64 -24.23
N ARG A 574 -17.91 -6.41 -24.87
CA ARG A 574 -18.28 -7.07 -26.15
C ARG A 574 -17.27 -6.74 -27.26
N LYS A 575 -16.85 -5.48 -27.38
CA LYS A 575 -15.83 -5.07 -28.37
C LYS A 575 -14.50 -5.81 -28.16
N ILE A 576 -14.01 -5.86 -26.91
CA ILE A 576 -12.75 -6.57 -26.57
C ILE A 576 -12.87 -8.05 -26.88
N ARG A 577 -13.98 -8.68 -26.52
CA ARG A 577 -14.23 -10.10 -26.78
C ARG A 577 -14.32 -10.42 -28.27
N ASN A 578 -14.99 -9.58 -29.05
CA ASN A 578 -15.06 -9.76 -30.51
C ASN A 578 -13.67 -9.67 -31.15
N ALA A 579 -12.85 -8.71 -30.73
CA ALA A 579 -11.47 -8.60 -31.20
C ALA A 579 -10.61 -9.83 -30.82
N ALA A 580 -10.80 -10.39 -29.62
CA ALA A 580 -10.13 -11.61 -29.19
C ALA A 580 -10.60 -12.83 -30.02
N ARG A 581 -11.91 -12.94 -30.30
CA ARG A 581 -12.49 -13.99 -31.16
C ARG A 581 -11.93 -13.93 -32.60
N GLU A 582 -11.87 -12.72 -33.17
CA GLU A 582 -11.31 -12.53 -34.52
C GLU A 582 -9.83 -12.92 -34.56
N ALA A 583 -9.06 -12.58 -33.53
CA ALA A 583 -7.65 -12.96 -33.41
C ALA A 583 -7.47 -14.49 -33.30
N ALA A 584 -8.26 -15.15 -32.44
CA ALA A 584 -8.24 -16.62 -32.31
C ALA A 584 -8.58 -17.33 -33.66
N GLN A 585 -9.61 -16.85 -34.36
CA GLN A 585 -9.98 -17.35 -35.67
C GLN A 585 -8.87 -17.16 -36.71
N ALA A 586 -8.20 -15.99 -36.70
CA ALA A 586 -7.06 -15.74 -37.60
C ALA A 586 -5.86 -16.65 -37.29
N ALA A 587 -5.68 -17.04 -36.03
CA ALA A 587 -4.67 -18.00 -35.59
C ALA A 587 -5.08 -19.47 -35.86
N GLY A 588 -6.31 -19.74 -36.32
CA GLY A 588 -6.83 -21.09 -36.54
C GLY A 588 -7.27 -21.80 -35.25
N GLU A 589 -7.50 -21.05 -34.18
CA GLU A 589 -7.95 -21.55 -32.87
C GLU A 589 -9.47 -21.56 -32.78
N GLU A 590 -10.02 -22.54 -32.03
CA GLU A 590 -11.46 -22.65 -31.80
C GLU A 590 -11.87 -21.69 -30.65
N TRP A 591 -12.80 -20.77 -30.94
CA TRP A 591 -13.36 -19.89 -29.90
C TRP A 591 -14.44 -20.63 -29.08
N LYS A 592 -14.22 -20.73 -27.77
CA LYS A 592 -15.22 -21.27 -26.83
C LYS A 592 -16.02 -20.13 -26.20
N SER A 593 -17.31 -20.03 -26.54
CA SER A 593 -18.22 -19.04 -25.92
C SER A 593 -18.54 -19.44 -24.47
N GLY A 594 -18.36 -18.50 -23.53
CA GLY A 594 -18.67 -18.69 -22.11
C GLY A 594 -20.08 -18.22 -21.70
N ALA A 595 -20.52 -18.59 -20.51
CA ALA A 595 -21.81 -18.16 -19.97
C ALA A 595 -21.90 -16.63 -19.79
N SER A 596 -20.79 -15.97 -19.44
CA SER A 596 -20.70 -14.49 -19.32
C SER A 596 -21.04 -13.80 -20.64
N GLU A 597 -20.64 -14.37 -21.79
CA GLU A 597 -20.93 -13.81 -23.11
C GLU A 597 -22.43 -13.74 -23.37
N GLN A 598 -23.16 -14.82 -23.06
CA GLN A 598 -24.61 -14.85 -23.23
C GLN A 598 -25.33 -13.82 -22.35
N VAL A 599 -24.86 -13.63 -21.13
CA VAL A 599 -25.41 -12.60 -20.24
C VAL A 599 -25.19 -11.21 -20.82
N ILE A 600 -23.98 -10.90 -21.29
CA ILE A 600 -23.64 -9.60 -21.88
C ILE A 600 -24.48 -9.31 -23.12
N GLU A 601 -24.63 -10.30 -24.04
CA GLU A 601 -25.45 -10.15 -25.22
C GLU A 601 -26.92 -9.86 -24.88
N ARG A 602 -27.49 -10.60 -23.91
CA ARG A 602 -28.86 -10.36 -23.45
C ARG A 602 -29.03 -8.99 -22.81
N MET A 603 -28.06 -8.58 -21.94
CA MET A 603 -28.10 -7.25 -21.32
C MET A 603 -28.08 -6.12 -22.37
N LEU A 604 -27.32 -6.28 -23.45
CA LEU A 604 -27.19 -5.28 -24.51
C LEU A 604 -28.35 -5.32 -25.50
N ASP A 605 -28.70 -6.50 -26.02
CA ASP A 605 -29.58 -6.63 -27.17
C ASP A 605 -31.07 -6.82 -26.79
N GLU A 606 -31.35 -7.50 -25.67
CA GLU A 606 -32.74 -7.71 -25.19
C GLU A 606 -33.18 -6.56 -24.25
N PHE A 607 -32.28 -6.08 -23.36
CA PHE A 607 -32.66 -5.16 -22.30
C PHE A 607 -32.13 -3.73 -22.48
N ASP A 608 -31.25 -3.48 -23.47
CA ASP A 608 -30.61 -2.18 -23.72
C ASP A 608 -29.98 -1.58 -22.45
N ARG A 609 -29.16 -2.37 -21.74
CA ARG A 609 -28.56 -2.00 -20.46
C ARG A 609 -27.02 -2.09 -20.51
N PRO A 610 -26.35 -1.12 -21.15
CA PRO A 610 -24.92 -1.19 -21.40
C PRO A 610 -24.03 -0.83 -20.20
N GLY A 611 -24.53 -0.07 -19.22
CA GLY A 611 -23.76 0.28 -18.03
C GLY A 611 -24.02 1.68 -17.48
N LYS A 612 -23.12 2.10 -16.57
CA LYS A 612 -23.22 3.36 -15.83
C LYS A 612 -23.25 4.61 -16.71
N LEU A 613 -22.49 4.63 -17.81
CA LEU A 613 -22.40 5.79 -18.70
C LEU A 613 -23.77 6.15 -19.28
N GLU A 614 -24.56 5.17 -19.66
CA GLU A 614 -25.92 5.32 -20.19
C GLU A 614 -27.00 5.32 -19.10
N GLY A 615 -26.59 5.27 -17.84
CA GLY A 615 -27.49 5.34 -16.69
C GLY A 615 -28.24 4.05 -16.38
N ARG A 616 -27.90 2.93 -17.01
CA ARG A 616 -28.55 1.63 -16.85
C ARG A 616 -27.61 0.48 -17.22
N GLY A 617 -27.45 -0.47 -16.31
CA GLY A 617 -26.66 -1.67 -16.47
C GLY A 617 -27.22 -2.80 -15.59
N PHE A 618 -26.37 -3.54 -14.90
CA PHE A 618 -26.79 -4.43 -13.81
C PHE A 618 -27.44 -3.63 -12.66
N TYR A 619 -27.09 -2.33 -12.60
CA TYR A 619 -27.66 -1.38 -11.67
C TYR A 619 -28.52 -0.32 -12.34
N GLU A 620 -29.36 0.32 -11.55
CA GLU A 620 -30.04 1.56 -11.87
C GLU A 620 -29.21 2.75 -11.39
N TYR A 621 -29.25 3.85 -12.16
CA TYR A 621 -28.53 5.07 -11.84
C TYR A 621 -29.49 6.28 -11.93
N ALA A 622 -29.38 7.18 -10.94
CA ALA A 622 -30.04 8.49 -10.97
C ALA A 622 -28.98 9.58 -10.72
N ASP A 623 -28.93 10.59 -11.58
CA ASP A 623 -27.94 11.67 -11.53
C ASP A 623 -26.49 11.16 -11.44
N GLY A 624 -26.19 10.11 -12.21
CA GLY A 624 -24.87 9.45 -12.23
C GLY A 624 -24.53 8.66 -10.97
N LYS A 625 -25.45 8.56 -10.00
CA LYS A 625 -25.29 7.79 -8.77
C LYS A 625 -26.08 6.48 -8.84
N ARG A 626 -25.43 5.41 -8.40
CA ARG A 626 -26.03 4.09 -8.28
C ARG A 626 -27.14 4.10 -7.23
N THR A 627 -28.32 3.56 -7.57
CA THR A 627 -29.50 3.52 -6.69
C THR A 627 -29.81 2.11 -6.18
N GLY A 628 -29.59 1.07 -6.99
CA GLY A 628 -29.81 -0.32 -6.61
C GLY A 628 -29.61 -1.26 -7.80
N LEU A 629 -29.59 -2.57 -7.55
CA LEU A 629 -29.59 -3.57 -8.62
C LEU A 629 -30.88 -3.46 -9.42
N TRP A 630 -30.78 -3.62 -10.75
CA TRP A 630 -31.96 -3.63 -11.62
C TRP A 630 -32.93 -4.74 -11.22
N SER A 631 -34.19 -4.38 -10.95
CA SER A 631 -35.21 -5.31 -10.48
C SER A 631 -35.52 -6.44 -11.49
N GLY A 632 -35.33 -6.18 -12.80
CA GLY A 632 -35.53 -7.17 -13.87
C GLY A 632 -34.47 -8.28 -13.92
N LEU A 633 -33.34 -8.17 -13.19
CA LEU A 633 -32.30 -9.20 -13.18
C LEU A 633 -32.83 -10.56 -12.75
N ARG A 634 -33.76 -10.59 -11.79
CA ARG A 634 -34.32 -11.84 -11.28
C ARG A 634 -35.18 -12.57 -12.32
N ASP A 635 -35.86 -11.82 -13.17
CA ASP A 635 -36.71 -12.38 -14.22
C ASP A 635 -35.87 -12.75 -15.46
N ALA A 636 -34.86 -11.93 -15.77
CA ALA A 636 -33.92 -12.17 -16.86
C ALA A 636 -33.01 -13.39 -16.58
N PHE A 637 -32.55 -13.54 -15.35
CA PHE A 637 -31.64 -14.61 -14.90
C PHE A 637 -32.23 -15.24 -13.62
N PRO A 638 -33.13 -16.21 -13.77
CA PRO A 638 -33.82 -16.81 -12.63
C PRO A 638 -32.84 -17.47 -11.65
N PRO A 639 -33.00 -17.23 -10.35
CA PRO A 639 -32.13 -17.85 -9.36
C PRO A 639 -32.39 -19.36 -9.24
N VAL A 640 -31.38 -20.08 -8.71
CA VAL A 640 -31.54 -21.48 -8.31
C VAL A 640 -32.73 -21.65 -7.35
N GLU A 641 -33.35 -22.84 -7.33
CA GLU A 641 -34.53 -23.11 -6.50
C GLU A 641 -34.30 -22.87 -5.00
N ASP A 642 -33.12 -23.26 -4.50
CA ASP A 642 -32.70 -23.02 -3.12
C ASP A 642 -31.43 -22.15 -3.02
N PRO A 643 -31.56 -20.81 -3.02
CA PRO A 643 -30.40 -19.93 -2.87
C PRO A 643 -29.66 -20.09 -1.54
N ALA A 644 -30.28 -20.67 -0.50
CA ALA A 644 -29.64 -20.89 0.79
C ALA A 644 -28.63 -22.06 0.76
N SER A 645 -28.69 -22.92 -0.26
CA SER A 645 -27.70 -23.98 -0.49
C SER A 645 -26.36 -23.47 -1.04
N LEU A 646 -26.30 -22.21 -1.51
CA LEU A 646 -25.10 -21.62 -2.06
C LEU A 646 -24.10 -21.28 -0.95
N SER A 647 -22.87 -21.77 -1.06
CA SER A 647 -21.79 -21.42 -0.15
C SER A 647 -21.16 -20.08 -0.55
N LEU A 648 -21.29 -19.07 0.30
CA LEU A 648 -20.71 -17.75 0.05
C LEU A 648 -19.19 -17.83 -0.06
N SER A 649 -18.54 -18.63 0.80
CA SER A 649 -17.08 -18.85 0.76
C SER A 649 -16.62 -19.51 -0.55
N GLU A 650 -17.41 -20.41 -1.12
CA GLU A 650 -17.09 -21.01 -2.42
C GLU A 650 -17.22 -19.98 -3.56
N LEU A 651 -18.19 -19.09 -3.51
CA LEU A 651 -18.32 -17.99 -4.48
C LEU A 651 -17.16 -17.00 -4.36
N GLU A 652 -16.69 -16.71 -3.15
CA GLU A 652 -15.50 -15.90 -2.89
C GLU A 652 -14.25 -16.59 -3.48
N GLU A 653 -14.05 -17.88 -3.21
CA GLU A 653 -12.94 -18.66 -3.74
C GLU A 653 -12.93 -18.71 -5.26
N ARG A 654 -14.08 -18.88 -5.92
CA ARG A 654 -14.16 -18.91 -7.39
C ARG A 654 -13.54 -17.65 -8.00
N MET A 655 -13.86 -16.47 -7.45
CA MET A 655 -13.31 -15.19 -7.92
C MET A 655 -11.81 -15.11 -7.69
N LEU A 656 -11.32 -15.51 -6.53
CA LEU A 656 -9.89 -15.48 -6.20
C LEU A 656 -9.08 -16.48 -7.02
N PHE A 657 -9.62 -17.70 -7.21
CA PHE A 657 -8.94 -18.76 -7.92
C PHE A 657 -8.80 -18.47 -9.41
N ILE A 658 -9.84 -17.92 -10.04
CA ILE A 658 -9.80 -17.69 -11.50
C ILE A 658 -8.72 -16.67 -11.88
N GLU A 659 -8.55 -15.60 -11.09
CA GLU A 659 -7.48 -14.60 -11.30
C GLU A 659 -6.09 -15.18 -10.99
N ALA A 660 -5.96 -15.96 -9.93
CA ALA A 660 -4.69 -16.62 -9.59
C ALA A 660 -4.26 -17.63 -10.67
N LEU A 661 -5.21 -18.42 -11.21
CA LEU A 661 -4.93 -19.35 -12.30
C LEU A 661 -4.53 -18.65 -13.59
N GLU A 662 -5.20 -17.54 -13.95
CA GLU A 662 -4.81 -16.74 -15.12
C GLU A 662 -3.43 -16.10 -14.92
N SER A 663 -3.09 -15.70 -13.72
CA SER A 663 -1.76 -15.18 -13.41
C SER A 663 -0.67 -16.24 -13.58
N VAL A 664 -0.95 -17.51 -13.26
CA VAL A 664 -0.03 -18.62 -13.56
C VAL A 664 0.15 -18.79 -15.06
N ARG A 665 -0.92 -18.69 -15.87
CA ARG A 665 -0.82 -18.73 -17.34
C ARG A 665 0.03 -17.58 -17.87
N CYS A 666 -0.15 -16.36 -17.33
CA CYS A 666 0.71 -15.21 -17.66
C CYS A 666 2.19 -15.45 -17.34
N VAL A 667 2.50 -16.16 -16.25
CA VAL A 667 3.88 -16.57 -15.93
C VAL A 667 4.39 -17.61 -16.93
N ASP A 668 3.60 -18.62 -17.22
CA ASP A 668 3.97 -19.69 -18.16
C ASP A 668 4.22 -19.17 -19.59
N GLU A 669 3.47 -18.16 -19.99
CA GLU A 669 3.59 -17.51 -21.30
C GLU A 669 4.69 -16.41 -21.32
N GLY A 670 5.33 -16.12 -20.18
CA GLY A 670 6.34 -15.07 -20.07
C GLY A 670 5.78 -13.65 -20.16
N VAL A 671 4.47 -13.46 -19.95
CA VAL A 671 3.86 -12.11 -19.90
C VAL A 671 4.31 -11.36 -18.66
N ILE A 672 4.46 -12.07 -17.55
CA ILE A 672 5.04 -11.53 -16.32
C ILE A 672 6.11 -12.47 -15.77
N GLU A 673 7.28 -11.92 -15.45
CA GLU A 673 8.44 -12.70 -15.04
C GLU A 673 8.71 -12.59 -13.53
N SER A 674 8.32 -11.48 -12.90
CA SER A 674 8.53 -11.22 -11.48
C SER A 674 7.29 -11.53 -10.64
N VAL A 675 7.51 -12.30 -9.57
CA VAL A 675 6.47 -12.60 -8.57
C VAL A 675 6.01 -11.34 -7.86
N ALA A 676 6.94 -10.45 -7.53
CA ALA A 676 6.63 -9.16 -6.90
C ALA A 676 5.76 -8.28 -7.82
N ASP A 677 6.07 -8.23 -9.12
CA ASP A 677 5.27 -7.49 -10.09
C ASP A 677 3.85 -8.06 -10.22
N ALA A 678 3.72 -9.39 -10.24
CA ALA A 678 2.41 -10.05 -10.28
C ALA A 678 1.58 -9.75 -9.03
N ASN A 679 2.18 -9.87 -7.85
CA ASN A 679 1.50 -9.60 -6.59
C ASN A 679 1.08 -8.13 -6.46
N ILE A 680 2.01 -7.20 -6.65
CA ILE A 680 1.72 -5.76 -6.54
C ILE A 680 0.81 -5.27 -7.66
N GLY A 681 1.03 -5.75 -8.88
CA GLY A 681 0.19 -5.45 -10.06
C GLY A 681 -1.27 -5.85 -9.85
N SER A 682 -1.50 -7.05 -9.32
CA SER A 682 -2.86 -7.51 -9.01
C SER A 682 -3.54 -6.70 -7.92
N ILE A 683 -2.84 -6.35 -6.82
CA ILE A 683 -3.43 -5.58 -5.73
C ILE A 683 -3.69 -4.13 -6.16
N PHE A 684 -2.70 -3.45 -6.73
CA PHE A 684 -2.76 -2.01 -6.99
C PHE A 684 -3.42 -1.66 -8.32
N GLY A 685 -3.38 -2.55 -9.32
CA GLY A 685 -3.95 -2.32 -10.64
C GLY A 685 -5.40 -2.75 -10.75
N ILE A 686 -5.72 -3.94 -10.28
CA ILE A 686 -7.02 -4.57 -10.50
C ILE A 686 -7.80 -4.84 -9.21
N GLY A 687 -7.23 -4.50 -8.06
CA GLY A 687 -7.93 -4.57 -6.78
C GLY A 687 -8.05 -5.97 -6.19
N TYR A 688 -7.16 -6.89 -6.58
CA TYR A 688 -7.10 -8.19 -5.93
C TYR A 688 -6.96 -8.03 -4.42
N PRO A 689 -7.64 -8.82 -3.59
CA PRO A 689 -7.75 -8.57 -2.15
C PRO A 689 -6.39 -8.51 -1.43
N ALA A 690 -6.15 -7.42 -0.73
CA ALA A 690 -4.87 -7.14 -0.06
C ALA A 690 -4.43 -8.20 0.95
N TRP A 691 -5.37 -8.86 1.64
CA TRP A 691 -5.10 -9.90 2.64
C TRP A 691 -4.48 -11.18 2.04
N THR A 692 -4.63 -11.38 0.74
CA THR A 692 -4.05 -12.52 0.01
C THR A 692 -2.56 -12.35 -0.22
N GLY A 693 -2.05 -11.09 -0.22
CA GLY A 693 -0.68 -10.76 -0.60
C GLY A 693 -0.44 -10.69 -2.11
N GLY A 694 -1.50 -10.79 -2.94
CA GLY A 694 -1.44 -10.83 -4.40
C GLY A 694 -1.65 -12.24 -4.96
N VAL A 695 -1.80 -12.32 -6.27
CA VAL A 695 -2.27 -13.55 -6.95
C VAL A 695 -1.34 -14.76 -6.76
N LEU A 696 -0.02 -14.58 -6.83
CA LEU A 696 0.93 -15.68 -6.65
C LEU A 696 1.21 -15.95 -5.16
N GLN A 697 1.19 -14.91 -4.32
CA GLN A 697 1.28 -15.09 -2.88
C GLN A 697 0.04 -15.76 -2.30
N TYR A 698 -1.13 -15.57 -2.89
CA TYR A 698 -2.34 -16.32 -2.51
C TYR A 698 -2.17 -17.82 -2.71
N ILE A 699 -1.55 -18.24 -3.81
CA ILE A 699 -1.20 -19.65 -4.05
C ILE A 699 -0.21 -20.16 -3.01
N ASN A 700 0.86 -19.38 -2.74
CA ASN A 700 1.88 -19.73 -1.74
C ASN A 700 1.30 -19.88 -0.33
N GLY A 701 0.38 -19.00 0.02
CA GLY A 701 -0.23 -18.93 1.35
C GLY A 701 -1.59 -19.62 1.46
N TYR A 702 -2.04 -20.36 0.45
CA TYR A 702 -3.33 -21.01 0.49
C TYR A 702 -3.45 -22.02 1.63
N MET A 703 -4.56 -21.97 2.35
CA MET A 703 -4.87 -22.91 3.43
C MET A 703 -6.26 -23.49 3.18
N SER A 704 -6.34 -24.80 2.94
CA SER A 704 -7.62 -25.47 2.75
C SER A 704 -8.44 -25.43 4.05
N ALA A 705 -9.69 -25.01 3.94
CA ALA A 705 -10.64 -25.06 5.06
C ALA A 705 -11.13 -26.48 5.34
N ASP A 706 -11.25 -27.31 4.29
CA ASP A 706 -11.88 -28.62 4.35
C ASP A 706 -10.88 -29.77 4.56
N HIS A 707 -9.60 -29.55 4.24
CA HIS A 707 -8.56 -30.57 4.28
C HIS A 707 -7.37 -30.12 5.13
N ALA A 708 -7.39 -30.47 6.42
CA ALA A 708 -6.32 -30.15 7.34
C ALA A 708 -4.96 -30.71 6.84
N GLY A 709 -3.96 -29.84 6.69
CA GLY A 709 -2.63 -30.19 6.20
C GLY A 709 -2.40 -29.97 4.70
N LEU A 710 -3.44 -29.69 3.91
CA LEU A 710 -3.29 -29.23 2.52
C LEU A 710 -3.14 -27.71 2.51
N CYS A 711 -1.93 -27.25 2.25
CA CYS A 711 -1.59 -25.82 2.20
C CYS A 711 -0.65 -25.52 1.02
N GLY A 712 -0.49 -24.23 0.73
CA GLY A 712 0.35 -23.74 -0.36
C GLY A 712 -0.09 -24.25 -1.73
N PRO A 713 0.83 -24.37 -2.70
CA PRO A 713 0.52 -24.81 -4.06
C PRO A 713 -0.21 -26.16 -4.12
N ALA A 714 0.12 -27.10 -3.22
CA ALA A 714 -0.54 -28.40 -3.18
C ALA A 714 -2.02 -28.31 -2.76
N GLY A 715 -2.33 -27.52 -1.74
CA GLY A 715 -3.70 -27.26 -1.31
C GLY A 715 -4.48 -26.48 -2.38
N PHE A 716 -3.86 -25.50 -2.98
CA PHE A 716 -4.47 -24.73 -4.07
C PHE A 716 -4.82 -25.60 -5.29
N VAL A 717 -3.90 -26.44 -5.76
CA VAL A 717 -4.14 -27.40 -6.88
C VAL A 717 -5.27 -28.35 -6.55
N HIS A 718 -5.32 -28.87 -5.33
CA HIS A 718 -6.42 -29.75 -4.90
C HIS A 718 -7.77 -29.06 -5.04
N ARG A 719 -7.88 -27.84 -4.46
CA ARG A 719 -9.11 -27.05 -4.50
C ARG A 719 -9.50 -26.60 -5.91
N ALA A 720 -8.53 -26.20 -6.73
CA ALA A 720 -8.75 -25.83 -8.13
C ALA A 720 -9.41 -26.98 -8.91
N ARG A 721 -8.96 -28.23 -8.71
CA ARG A 721 -9.58 -29.43 -9.33
C ARG A 721 -10.99 -29.70 -8.86
N GLU A 722 -11.29 -29.44 -7.57
CA GLU A 722 -12.68 -29.54 -7.07
C GLU A 722 -13.58 -28.50 -7.76
N LEU A 723 -13.07 -27.25 -7.91
CA LEU A 723 -13.79 -26.21 -8.63
C LEU A 723 -13.93 -26.55 -10.13
N ALA A 724 -12.90 -27.12 -10.76
CA ALA A 724 -12.95 -27.56 -12.14
C ALA A 724 -14.00 -28.67 -12.36
N ALA A 725 -14.09 -29.64 -11.46
CA ALA A 725 -15.09 -30.70 -11.53
C ALA A 725 -16.54 -30.18 -11.41
N ARG A 726 -16.75 -29.04 -10.71
CA ARG A 726 -18.08 -28.45 -10.53
C ARG A 726 -18.44 -27.39 -11.57
N TYR A 727 -17.45 -26.55 -11.95
CA TYR A 727 -17.69 -25.33 -12.72
C TYR A 727 -16.97 -25.32 -14.07
N GLY A 728 -16.22 -26.37 -14.40
CA GLY A 728 -15.62 -26.58 -15.73
C GLY A 728 -14.14 -26.22 -15.83
N GLU A 729 -13.60 -26.47 -17.02
CA GLU A 729 -12.16 -26.42 -17.37
C GLU A 729 -11.44 -25.11 -16.99
N ARG A 730 -12.16 -24.00 -16.87
CA ARG A 730 -11.55 -22.71 -16.54
C ARG A 730 -10.80 -22.72 -15.21
N PHE A 731 -11.17 -23.64 -14.29
CA PHE A 731 -10.50 -23.85 -13.00
C PHE A 731 -9.43 -24.94 -13.03
N GLU A 732 -9.22 -25.62 -14.17
CA GLU A 732 -8.15 -26.63 -14.23
C GLU A 732 -6.78 -25.99 -14.05
N PRO A 733 -5.99 -26.43 -13.05
CA PRO A 733 -4.68 -25.84 -12.78
C PRO A 733 -3.70 -26.14 -13.94
N PRO A 734 -2.91 -25.16 -14.40
CA PRO A 734 -1.86 -25.35 -15.37
C PRO A 734 -0.85 -26.42 -14.95
N ALA A 735 -0.27 -27.14 -15.93
CA ALA A 735 0.68 -28.22 -15.66
C ALA A 735 1.90 -27.76 -14.87
N SER A 736 2.38 -26.54 -15.11
CA SER A 736 3.47 -25.92 -14.36
C SER A 736 3.16 -25.80 -12.86
N LEU A 737 1.94 -25.36 -12.52
CA LEU A 737 1.50 -25.24 -11.14
C LEU A 737 1.36 -26.62 -10.48
N VAL A 738 0.84 -27.61 -11.20
CA VAL A 738 0.76 -29.01 -10.70
C VAL A 738 2.14 -29.56 -10.41
N GLU A 739 3.12 -29.32 -11.28
CA GLU A 739 4.50 -29.77 -11.07
C GLU A 739 5.16 -29.02 -9.90
N ARG A 740 4.95 -27.71 -9.78
CA ARG A 740 5.40 -26.90 -8.64
C ARG A 740 4.84 -27.44 -7.30
N ALA A 741 3.54 -27.72 -7.29
CA ALA A 741 2.86 -28.32 -6.13
C ALA A 741 3.47 -29.67 -5.73
N ARG A 742 3.79 -30.53 -6.73
CA ARG A 742 4.41 -31.83 -6.51
C ARG A 742 5.82 -31.71 -5.90
N ARG A 743 6.57 -30.66 -6.26
CA ARG A 743 7.92 -30.39 -5.74
C ARG A 743 7.90 -29.64 -4.40
N GLY A 744 6.77 -29.12 -3.97
CA GLY A 744 6.65 -28.27 -2.80
C GLY A 744 7.33 -26.90 -2.97
N GLU A 745 7.45 -26.43 -4.22
CA GLU A 745 8.10 -25.15 -4.56
C GLU A 745 7.10 -24.00 -4.45
N LEU A 746 7.54 -22.87 -3.87
CA LEU A 746 6.79 -21.63 -3.80
C LEU A 746 7.15 -20.72 -4.98
N TYR A 747 6.25 -19.80 -5.34
CA TYR A 747 6.58 -18.68 -6.22
C TYR A 747 7.48 -17.69 -5.47
N SER A 748 8.65 -17.38 -6.02
CA SER A 748 9.62 -16.46 -5.41
C SER A 748 10.49 -15.83 -6.49
N ASP A 749 10.83 -14.55 -6.33
CA ASP A 749 11.86 -13.87 -7.11
C ASP A 749 13.27 -14.11 -6.52
N GLU A 750 13.36 -14.69 -5.33
CA GLU A 750 14.64 -15.05 -4.72
C GLU A 750 15.18 -16.30 -5.40
N THR A 751 16.34 -16.22 -6.02
CA THR A 751 17.08 -17.40 -6.45
C THR A 751 17.67 -18.08 -5.22
N ALA A 752 17.84 -19.40 -5.27
CA ALA A 752 18.41 -20.20 -4.15
C ALA A 752 19.81 -19.73 -3.68
N GLU A 753 20.44 -18.81 -4.43
CA GLU A 753 21.75 -18.21 -4.18
C GLU A 753 21.69 -16.77 -3.65
N SER A 754 20.50 -16.13 -3.58
CA SER A 754 20.41 -14.81 -2.97
C SER A 754 20.59 -14.91 -1.46
N PRO A 755 21.64 -14.34 -0.86
CA PRO A 755 21.73 -14.30 0.58
C PRO A 755 20.50 -13.56 1.11
N ALA A 756 19.83 -14.17 2.09
CA ALA A 756 18.79 -13.46 2.85
C ALA A 756 19.37 -12.08 3.18
N LEU A 757 18.65 -11.01 2.80
CA LEU A 757 19.02 -9.65 3.17
C LEU A 757 19.09 -9.61 4.69
N ALA A 758 20.34 -9.73 5.21
CA ALA A 758 20.67 -9.76 6.62
C ALA A 758 20.32 -8.44 7.30
#